data_005c53e782bc606a61fc789309acc519
#
_entry.id   005c53e782bc606a61fc789309acc519
#
_cell.length_a   1.000
_cell.length_b   1.000
_cell.length_c   1.000
_cell.angle_alpha   90.00
_cell.angle_beta   90.00
_cell.angle_gamma   90.00
#
_symmetry.space_group_name_H-M   'P 1'
#
loop_
_entity.id
_entity.type
_entity.pdbx_description
1 polymer ?
#
loop_
_entity_poly.entity_id
_entity_poly.type
_entity_poly.pdbx_seq_one_letter_code
_entity_poly.pdbx_strand_id
1 'polypeptide(L)'
;MVEAKNGSLCGAGAPDPGRAEPPHAADHTRQITQRQVRGAGGMKSVGQDSLGVQRTLSVDGKEYGYFSLAAAAEKLGDIARLPVSLKVLLENILRYEDGSSTTVKDAEAIVAWLETASSTQEVPFRPARILMQDFTGVPGVVDLAAMRDGIVRLGGEPDRVNPLVPVDLVIDHSVMVDVSGTKDSLERNVEIEFERNGERYTFLRWGQSAFDNFRVVPPGTGICHQVNLEYLGQCVWTADTGGKTWAYPDTLFGTDSHTTMVNGVGILGWGVGGIEAEAAMLGQPIAMLIPDVIGFRLTGTLPEGATATDLVLTVTQMLRKRGVVGKFVEFFGPALDNLPVADRATIGNMAPEYGATCGFFPVDRVAMEFLRLTGRDEHRIKLVEAYAKAQGLWRETSTPDPVFTDMLELDLSTVVPSLAGPKRPQDRVALSDAAAAFKTELTKSLGVPANDVGTRAAVAGRNFEIGHGDVVIAAITSCTNTSNPNVLVAAGLVARKARAKGLTAKPWVKTSLAPGSQVVTEYLNASGLSADLDALGFQTVGYGCTTCIGNSGPLDEEIADAIEDNKLVAVSVLSGNRNFEGRISPNVRANYLASPPLVVAYALLGTMTQDITTEPLGTGSDGKPVYLRDVWPTNAEIAEVISKCLSREQFLKRYGEVFKGPKQWQALQVETGTGTYRWNDGSTYVKNPPYFDGITMEPKPIGDITGARILAVLADNITTDHISPAGSIKKSSPAGAYLLERQVSAADFNSYGARRGNHEIMMRGTFANIRIKNEMVPGVEGGMTRLVPGNAQMPIYDAAMHYQQQGIPLVVFAGKEYGMGSSRDWAAKGTMLLGVRAVVVESFERIHRSNLVGMGVLPLTFKDGATRQSLGITGDEVIDILGIADLRAGMDLSLVIHRADGKTDTVPVKCRVDTADEVNYYKHGGILHYVLRGMAKAA
;
A
#
# COMPACT_ATOMS: atom_id res chain seq x y z
N MET A 1 -15.45 -35.63 -61.50
CA MET A 1 -14.85 -35.82 -62.86
C MET A 1 -13.63 -34.97 -62.93
N VAL A 2 -12.53 -35.66 -62.87
CA VAL A 2 -11.34 -35.64 -63.71
C VAL A 2 -10.35 -34.53 -63.31
N GLU A 3 -9.36 -34.95 -62.63
CA GLU A 3 -7.95 -35.37 -62.88
C GLU A 3 -6.96 -34.25 -63.12
N ALA A 4 -6.07 -34.13 -62.22
CA ALA A 4 -4.61 -34.29 -62.10
C ALA A 4 -3.78 -34.15 -63.41
N LYS A 5 -2.66 -33.37 -63.29
CA LYS A 5 -1.28 -33.85 -63.59
C LYS A 5 -0.19 -32.80 -63.37
N ASN A 6 0.75 -33.14 -62.56
CA ASN A 6 2.22 -33.01 -62.57
C ASN A 6 2.92 -32.11 -63.61
N GLY A 7 3.98 -31.45 -63.14
CA GLY A 7 5.08 -30.97 -63.93
C GLY A 7 6.12 -30.17 -63.10
N SER A 8 7.17 -30.89 -62.70
CA SER A 8 8.44 -30.38 -62.15
C SER A 8 9.18 -29.48 -63.15
N LEU A 9 9.91 -28.45 -62.69
CA LEU A 9 11.31 -28.27 -63.03
C LEU A 9 11.94 -27.05 -62.29
N CYS A 10 13.21 -27.24 -61.93
CA CYS A 10 14.13 -26.36 -61.24
C CYS A 10 14.35 -24.97 -61.87
N GLY A 11 14.58 -23.96 -61.03
CA GLY A 11 15.16 -22.69 -61.38
C GLY A 11 15.74 -22.00 -60.15
N ALA A 12 17.07 -22.06 -60.01
CA ALA A 12 17.79 -21.32 -58.99
C ALA A 12 17.78 -19.81 -59.32
N GLY A 13 17.29 -18.99 -58.39
CA GLY A 13 17.36 -17.54 -58.45
C GLY A 13 17.98 -16.99 -57.17
N ALA A 14 18.97 -16.11 -57.35
CA ALA A 14 19.81 -15.51 -56.28
C ALA A 14 19.02 -14.71 -55.24
N PRO A 15 19.56 -14.45 -54.04
CA PRO A 15 18.86 -13.79 -52.93
C PRO A 15 18.74 -12.29 -53.12
N ASP A 16 17.56 -11.77 -52.88
CA ASP A 16 17.23 -10.35 -52.79
C ASP A 16 17.73 -9.77 -51.46
N PRO A 17 18.55 -8.69 -51.43
CA PRO A 17 19.02 -8.04 -50.23
C PRO A 17 18.05 -6.92 -49.81
N GLY A 18 17.14 -7.21 -48.81
CA GLY A 18 16.33 -6.10 -48.30
C GLY A 18 15.08 -6.45 -47.51
N ARG A 19 15.16 -7.42 -46.60
CA ARG A 19 14.20 -7.51 -45.46
C ARG A 19 14.95 -7.73 -44.17
N ALA A 20 15.11 -6.65 -43.42
CA ALA A 20 15.53 -6.73 -42.03
C ALA A 20 14.42 -7.43 -41.21
N GLU A 21 14.76 -8.56 -40.61
CA GLU A 21 13.92 -9.18 -39.58
C GLU A 21 13.79 -8.24 -38.35
N PRO A 22 12.65 -8.17 -37.68
CA PRO A 22 12.54 -7.38 -36.46
C PRO A 22 13.46 -7.98 -35.38
N PRO A 23 14.14 -7.17 -34.58
CA PRO A 23 15.10 -7.67 -33.56
C PRO A 23 14.39 -8.55 -32.55
N HIS A 24 14.98 -9.71 -32.26
CA HIS A 24 14.52 -10.68 -31.28
C HIS A 24 14.37 -10.02 -29.90
N ALA A 25 13.36 -10.42 -29.11
CA ALA A 25 13.06 -9.93 -27.76
C ALA A 25 14.27 -9.95 -26.80
N ALA A 26 15.26 -10.81 -27.04
CA ALA A 26 16.52 -10.88 -26.30
C ALA A 26 17.42 -9.63 -26.51
N ASP A 27 17.30 -8.96 -27.66
CA ASP A 27 18.05 -7.72 -27.97
C ASP A 27 17.41 -6.50 -27.31
N HIS A 28 16.09 -6.47 -27.16
CA HIS A 28 15.41 -5.40 -26.41
C HIS A 28 15.75 -5.45 -24.92
N THR A 29 15.84 -6.64 -24.33
CA THR A 29 16.27 -6.80 -22.92
C THR A 29 17.74 -6.41 -22.75
N ARG A 30 18.60 -6.71 -23.71
CA ARG A 30 20.00 -6.26 -23.73
C ARG A 30 20.12 -4.74 -23.96
N GLN A 31 19.30 -4.14 -24.82
CA GLN A 31 19.31 -2.69 -25.06
C GLN A 31 18.74 -1.91 -23.86
N ILE A 32 17.74 -2.43 -23.16
CA ILE A 32 17.24 -1.85 -21.91
C ILE A 32 18.31 -1.97 -20.81
N THR A 33 19.01 -3.11 -20.70
CA THR A 33 20.14 -3.30 -19.77
C THR A 33 21.34 -2.42 -20.13
N GLN A 34 21.59 -2.13 -21.40
CA GLN A 34 22.71 -1.26 -21.82
C GLN A 34 22.36 0.24 -21.78
N ARG A 35 21.10 0.66 -21.91
CA ARG A 35 20.66 2.03 -21.61
C ARG A 35 20.68 2.37 -20.12
N GLN A 36 20.50 1.38 -19.25
CA GLN A 36 20.63 1.53 -17.79
C GLN A 36 22.03 1.96 -17.31
N VAL A 37 23.04 1.94 -18.17
CA VAL A 37 24.46 2.23 -17.84
C VAL A 37 24.93 3.60 -18.34
N ARG A 38 24.11 4.41 -19.05
CA ARG A 38 24.53 5.69 -19.63
C ARG A 38 23.93 6.94 -19.00
N GLY A 39 23.44 6.90 -17.77
CA GLY A 39 23.05 8.10 -17.03
C GLY A 39 24.23 8.67 -16.25
N ALA A 40 24.74 9.84 -16.61
CA ALA A 40 25.61 10.65 -15.76
C ALA A 40 24.82 11.13 -14.54
N GLY A 41 24.78 10.36 -13.48
CA GLY A 41 23.98 10.54 -12.26
C GLY A 41 23.78 9.21 -11.58
N GLY A 42 24.60 8.22 -11.94
CA GLY A 42 24.61 6.92 -11.30
C GLY A 42 24.76 7.05 -9.80
N MET A 43 24.18 6.11 -9.05
CA MET A 43 24.40 5.85 -7.64
C MET A 43 25.72 6.51 -7.20
N LYS A 44 25.68 7.45 -6.24
CA LYS A 44 26.90 8.04 -5.65
C LYS A 44 27.90 6.92 -5.48
N SER A 45 29.17 7.17 -5.81
CA SER A 45 30.27 6.23 -5.61
C SER A 45 30.04 5.42 -4.34
N VAL A 46 30.22 4.13 -4.44
CA VAL A 46 30.29 3.20 -3.31
C VAL A 46 31.03 3.89 -2.15
N GLY A 47 30.58 3.75 -0.93
CA GLY A 47 31.07 4.47 0.25
C GLY A 47 32.58 4.52 0.39
N GLN A 48 33.10 5.52 1.14
CA GLN A 48 34.52 5.80 1.33
C GLN A 48 35.28 4.63 1.96
N ASP A 49 34.55 3.69 2.61
CA ASP A 49 35.12 2.52 3.30
C ASP A 49 36.18 2.89 4.37
N SER A 50 35.89 3.91 5.16
CA SER A 50 36.82 4.38 6.22
C SER A 50 37.20 3.28 7.20
N LEU A 51 36.36 2.26 7.38
CA LEU A 51 36.65 1.09 8.22
C LEU A 51 37.42 -0.03 7.50
N GLY A 52 37.62 0.02 6.17
CA GLY A 52 38.34 -1.00 5.40
C GLY A 52 37.62 -2.33 5.36
N VAL A 53 36.29 -2.33 5.22
CA VAL A 53 35.43 -3.52 5.31
C VAL A 53 35.01 -4.11 3.96
N GLN A 54 35.41 -3.49 2.85
CA GLN A 54 35.16 -4.05 1.51
C GLN A 54 35.81 -5.42 1.34
N ARG A 55 35.06 -6.36 0.79
CA ARG A 55 35.50 -7.73 0.46
C ARG A 55 34.99 -8.14 -0.91
N THR A 56 35.46 -9.29 -1.38
CA THR A 56 35.02 -9.92 -2.65
C THR A 56 34.42 -11.29 -2.36
N LEU A 57 33.25 -11.56 -2.94
CA LEU A 57 32.52 -12.82 -2.91
C LEU A 57 32.54 -13.43 -4.31
N SER A 58 32.96 -14.69 -4.43
CA SER A 58 32.95 -15.42 -5.71
C SER A 58 31.77 -16.40 -5.73
N VAL A 59 30.95 -16.33 -6.79
CA VAL A 59 29.83 -17.26 -7.01
C VAL A 59 29.84 -17.70 -8.47
N ASP A 60 29.96 -19.00 -8.70
CA ASP A 60 30.08 -19.62 -10.04
C ASP A 60 31.12 -18.91 -10.95
N GLY A 61 32.24 -18.49 -10.37
CA GLY A 61 33.34 -17.83 -11.07
C GLY A 61 33.12 -16.33 -11.36
N LYS A 62 31.98 -15.75 -10.96
CA LYS A 62 31.73 -14.32 -11.00
C LYS A 62 32.05 -13.69 -9.66
N GLU A 63 32.78 -12.57 -9.67
CA GLU A 63 33.15 -11.82 -8.47
C GLU A 63 32.22 -10.68 -8.19
N TYR A 64 31.89 -10.48 -6.90
CA TYR A 64 31.07 -9.41 -6.40
C TYR A 64 31.77 -8.68 -5.27
N GLY A 65 31.84 -7.34 -5.34
CA GLY A 65 32.20 -6.53 -4.20
C GLY A 65 31.06 -6.47 -3.19
N TYR A 66 31.40 -6.43 -1.90
CA TYR A 66 30.40 -6.20 -0.86
C TYR A 66 31.04 -5.59 0.39
N PHE A 67 30.25 -4.98 1.24
CA PHE A 67 30.68 -4.44 2.54
C PHE A 67 30.45 -5.51 3.60
N SER A 68 31.54 -6.07 4.12
CA SER A 68 31.49 -7.22 5.01
C SER A 68 31.10 -6.84 6.43
N LEU A 69 29.99 -7.34 6.92
CA LEU A 69 29.56 -7.20 8.31
C LEU A 69 30.51 -7.93 9.28
N ALA A 70 31.08 -9.06 8.87
CA ALA A 70 32.07 -9.76 9.67
C ALA A 70 33.35 -8.92 9.87
N ALA A 71 33.84 -8.25 8.80
CA ALA A 71 34.96 -7.33 8.93
C ALA A 71 34.60 -6.07 9.71
N ALA A 72 33.38 -5.59 9.62
CA ALA A 72 32.92 -4.46 10.44
C ALA A 72 32.88 -4.82 11.93
N ALA A 73 32.49 -6.04 12.28
CA ALA A 73 32.46 -6.51 13.66
C ALA A 73 33.85 -6.48 14.33
N GLU A 74 34.93 -6.72 13.57
CA GLU A 74 36.32 -6.62 14.08
C GLU A 74 36.67 -5.19 14.54
N LYS A 75 35.98 -4.18 14.04
CA LYS A 75 36.21 -2.75 14.33
C LYS A 75 35.18 -2.15 15.27
N LEU A 76 33.93 -2.55 15.15
CA LEU A 76 32.79 -1.93 15.83
C LEU A 76 32.32 -2.74 17.06
N GLY A 77 32.70 -4.02 17.18
CA GLY A 77 32.28 -4.92 18.24
C GLY A 77 31.40 -6.10 17.75
N ASP A 78 31.14 -7.05 18.62
CA ASP A 78 30.40 -8.27 18.27
C ASP A 78 28.93 -7.97 17.90
N ILE A 79 28.56 -8.29 16.67
CA ILE A 79 27.22 -8.12 16.12
C ILE A 79 26.49 -9.44 15.91
N ALA A 80 27.02 -10.57 16.42
CA ALA A 80 26.47 -11.91 16.16
C ALA A 80 24.98 -11.97 16.55
N ARG A 81 24.62 -11.37 17.66
CA ARG A 81 23.25 -11.34 18.19
C ARG A 81 22.43 -10.09 17.83
N LEU A 82 22.94 -9.21 16.97
CA LEU A 82 22.15 -8.11 16.44
C LEU A 82 21.00 -8.67 15.60
N PRO A 83 19.73 -8.15 15.73
CA PRO A 83 18.64 -8.56 14.86
C PRO A 83 19.01 -8.48 13.39
N VAL A 84 18.53 -9.43 12.58
CA VAL A 84 18.89 -9.49 11.16
C VAL A 84 18.45 -8.23 10.42
N SER A 85 17.29 -7.68 10.78
CA SER A 85 16.80 -6.40 10.25
C SER A 85 17.77 -5.24 10.54
N LEU A 86 18.39 -5.18 11.73
CA LEU A 86 19.39 -4.16 12.07
C LEU A 86 20.75 -4.43 11.39
N LYS A 87 21.12 -5.69 11.14
CA LYS A 87 22.30 -6.02 10.30
C LYS A 87 22.15 -5.48 8.89
N VAL A 88 20.94 -5.53 8.31
CA VAL A 88 20.65 -4.93 7.00
C VAL A 88 20.80 -3.41 7.04
N LEU A 89 20.36 -2.74 8.11
CA LEU A 89 20.58 -1.29 8.30
C LEU A 89 22.06 -0.95 8.44
N LEU A 90 22.83 -1.76 9.19
CA LEU A 90 24.28 -1.58 9.34
C LEU A 90 25.00 -1.69 8.00
N GLU A 91 24.67 -2.71 7.18
CA GLU A 91 25.24 -2.84 5.82
C GLU A 91 24.93 -1.60 4.96
N ASN A 92 23.69 -1.09 5.04
CA ASN A 92 23.29 0.10 4.30
C ASN A 92 24.13 1.33 4.66
N ILE A 93 24.38 1.55 5.96
CA ILE A 93 25.24 2.62 6.45
C ILE A 93 26.68 2.46 5.95
N LEU A 94 27.28 1.27 6.08
CA LEU A 94 28.64 1.01 5.62
C LEU A 94 28.81 1.24 4.11
N ARG A 95 27.81 0.85 3.33
CA ARG A 95 27.81 0.99 1.87
C ARG A 95 27.66 2.43 1.39
N TYR A 96 26.97 3.28 2.15
CA TYR A 96 26.70 4.68 1.80
C TYR A 96 27.51 5.69 2.64
N GLU A 97 28.46 5.22 3.46
CA GLU A 97 29.32 6.07 4.26
C GLU A 97 30.06 7.09 3.37
N ASP A 98 29.81 8.39 3.59
CA ASP A 98 30.38 9.50 2.82
C ASP A 98 31.07 10.55 3.71
N GLY A 99 31.16 10.28 5.01
CA GLY A 99 31.76 11.16 6.00
C GLY A 99 30.96 12.44 6.30
N SER A 100 29.78 12.60 5.68
CA SER A 100 28.92 13.79 5.83
C SER A 100 27.47 13.45 6.16
N SER A 101 26.71 12.91 5.19
CA SER A 101 25.33 12.53 5.38
C SER A 101 25.16 11.12 5.98
N THR A 102 26.19 10.28 5.87
CA THR A 102 26.28 8.95 6.44
C THR A 102 27.71 8.75 6.95
N THR A 103 27.87 8.44 8.23
CA THR A 103 29.16 8.45 8.91
C THR A 103 29.43 7.12 9.65
N VAL A 104 30.68 6.90 10.05
CA VAL A 104 31.05 5.77 10.92
C VAL A 104 30.29 5.80 12.25
N LYS A 105 29.96 6.99 12.77
CA LYS A 105 29.17 7.14 14.01
C LYS A 105 27.78 6.54 13.89
N ASP A 106 27.18 6.58 12.70
CA ASP A 106 25.87 5.95 12.46
C ASP A 106 25.98 4.42 12.55
N ALA A 107 27.10 3.87 12.06
CA ALA A 107 27.38 2.43 12.20
C ALA A 107 27.67 2.05 13.69
N GLU A 108 28.44 2.86 14.40
CA GLU A 108 28.69 2.70 15.86
C GLU A 108 27.35 2.73 16.64
N ALA A 109 26.42 3.61 16.28
CA ALA A 109 25.13 3.74 16.93
C ALA A 109 24.24 2.47 16.75
N ILE A 110 24.28 1.83 15.57
CA ILE A 110 23.57 0.55 15.35
C ILE A 110 24.16 -0.55 16.24
N VAL A 111 25.49 -0.61 16.39
CA VAL A 111 26.14 -1.63 17.23
C VAL A 111 25.89 -1.37 18.73
N ALA A 112 25.98 -0.12 19.17
CA ALA A 112 25.67 0.30 20.55
C ALA A 112 24.22 -0.02 20.96
N TRP A 113 23.30 -0.18 20.01
CA TRP A 113 21.91 -0.63 20.28
C TRP A 113 21.87 -1.95 21.09
N LEU A 114 22.85 -2.84 20.92
CA LEU A 114 22.93 -4.12 21.69
C LEU A 114 23.08 -3.93 23.19
N GLU A 115 23.58 -2.78 23.67
CA GLU A 115 23.77 -2.53 25.10
C GLU A 115 22.45 -2.40 25.85
N THR A 116 21.46 -1.79 25.21
CA THR A 116 20.15 -1.49 25.82
C THR A 116 18.96 -2.10 25.07
N ALA A 117 19.21 -2.70 23.90
CA ALA A 117 18.19 -3.18 22.96
C ALA A 117 17.19 -2.09 22.54
N SER A 118 17.62 -0.83 22.52
CA SER A 118 16.85 0.36 22.13
C SER A 118 17.79 1.52 21.81
N SER A 119 17.30 2.52 21.08
CA SER A 119 18.08 3.73 20.77
C SER A 119 17.16 4.93 20.54
N THR A 120 17.69 6.12 20.85
CA THR A 120 17.07 7.40 20.51
C THR A 120 17.82 8.12 19.39
N GLN A 121 18.83 7.48 18.80
CA GLN A 121 19.63 8.04 17.72
C GLN A 121 18.96 7.81 16.36
N GLU A 122 19.15 8.77 15.47
CA GLU A 122 18.72 8.69 14.08
C GLU A 122 19.88 8.25 13.21
N VAL A 123 19.54 7.50 12.17
CA VAL A 123 20.48 7.07 11.12
C VAL A 123 19.86 7.31 9.75
N PRO A 124 20.70 7.64 8.75
CA PRO A 124 20.25 7.75 7.35
C PRO A 124 20.06 6.36 6.73
N PHE A 125 19.00 6.23 5.92
CA PHE A 125 18.73 5.00 5.17
C PHE A 125 18.44 5.32 3.70
N ARG A 126 18.99 4.53 2.78
CA ARG A 126 18.72 4.61 1.34
C ARG A 126 18.28 3.26 0.81
N PRO A 127 17.05 3.10 0.29
CA PRO A 127 16.58 1.83 -0.25
C PRO A 127 17.33 1.47 -1.53
N ALA A 128 17.44 0.16 -1.81
CA ALA A 128 18.01 -0.33 -3.06
C ALA A 128 17.10 -0.01 -4.26
N ARG A 129 15.79 0.09 -4.04
CA ARG A 129 14.78 0.37 -5.07
C ARG A 129 13.49 0.91 -4.47
N ILE A 130 12.63 1.43 -5.34
CA ILE A 130 11.29 1.94 -5.00
C ILE A 130 10.22 1.11 -5.72
N LEU A 131 9.14 0.79 -5.01
CA LEU A 131 7.95 0.17 -5.57
C LEU A 131 6.76 1.13 -5.45
N MET A 132 6.06 1.35 -6.55
CA MET A 132 4.86 2.19 -6.57
C MET A 132 3.64 1.38 -7.04
N GLN A 133 2.48 1.66 -6.49
CA GLN A 133 1.20 1.31 -7.08
C GLN A 133 0.59 2.55 -7.76
N ASP A 134 -0.34 2.39 -8.70
CA ASP A 134 -0.75 3.48 -9.58
C ASP A 134 -1.53 4.61 -8.90
N PHE A 135 -2.27 4.38 -7.81
CA PHE A 135 -3.00 5.46 -7.11
C PHE A 135 -2.08 6.42 -6.34
N THR A 136 -0.91 5.98 -5.94
CA THR A 136 0.11 6.82 -5.29
C THR A 136 1.29 7.11 -6.21
N GLY A 137 1.53 6.26 -7.20
CA GLY A 137 2.61 6.43 -8.18
C GLY A 137 2.30 7.48 -9.25
N VAL A 138 1.04 7.56 -9.73
CA VAL A 138 0.66 8.61 -10.69
C VAL A 138 0.94 10.01 -10.15
N PRO A 139 0.51 10.40 -8.92
CA PRO A 139 0.91 11.69 -8.38
C PRO A 139 2.41 11.86 -8.23
N GLY A 140 3.18 10.81 -7.86
CA GLY A 140 4.63 10.90 -7.80
C GLY A 140 5.27 11.19 -9.17
N VAL A 141 4.79 10.54 -10.23
CA VAL A 141 5.23 10.84 -11.61
C VAL A 141 4.79 12.24 -12.05
N VAL A 142 3.61 12.72 -11.61
CA VAL A 142 3.16 14.11 -11.85
C VAL A 142 4.10 15.10 -11.16
N ASP A 143 4.52 14.82 -9.93
CA ASP A 143 5.45 15.68 -9.21
C ASP A 143 6.83 15.72 -9.88
N LEU A 144 7.36 14.57 -10.32
CA LEU A 144 8.61 14.53 -11.09
C LEU A 144 8.50 15.32 -12.43
N ALA A 145 7.35 15.22 -13.12
CA ALA A 145 7.10 16.01 -14.33
C ALA A 145 7.06 17.52 -14.03
N ALA A 146 6.37 17.92 -12.95
CA ALA A 146 6.32 19.30 -12.48
C ALA A 146 7.68 19.79 -11.98
N MET A 147 8.51 18.94 -11.35
CA MET A 147 9.90 19.26 -11.01
C MET A 147 10.76 19.53 -12.24
N ARG A 148 10.52 18.82 -13.38
CA ARG A 148 11.21 19.14 -14.64
C ARG A 148 10.87 20.55 -15.13
N ASP A 149 9.61 20.96 -15.02
CA ASP A 149 9.24 22.35 -15.31
C ASP A 149 9.89 23.33 -14.31
N GLY A 150 9.93 22.96 -13.05
CA GLY A 150 10.54 23.75 -11.98
C GLY A 150 12.05 23.95 -12.15
N ILE A 151 12.79 22.92 -12.57
CA ILE A 151 14.25 23.04 -12.78
C ILE A 151 14.56 23.89 -14.00
N VAL A 152 13.72 23.82 -15.06
CA VAL A 152 13.85 24.71 -16.20
C VAL A 152 13.63 26.17 -15.81
N ARG A 153 12.65 26.46 -14.93
CA ARG A 153 12.43 27.80 -14.36
C ARG A 153 13.64 28.30 -13.54
N LEU A 154 14.39 27.39 -12.93
CA LEU A 154 15.63 27.68 -12.21
C LEU A 154 16.88 27.75 -13.12
N GLY A 155 16.72 27.56 -14.46
CA GLY A 155 17.81 27.60 -15.43
C GLY A 155 18.56 26.27 -15.61
N GLY A 156 18.04 25.15 -15.09
CA GLY A 156 18.63 23.83 -15.23
C GLY A 156 17.99 22.98 -16.32
N GLU A 157 18.64 21.85 -16.64
CA GLU A 157 18.19 20.90 -17.65
C GLU A 157 17.14 19.93 -17.07
N PRO A 158 16.01 19.64 -17.75
CA PRO A 158 14.93 18.79 -17.23
C PRO A 158 15.38 17.36 -16.93
N ASP A 159 16.32 16.80 -17.70
CA ASP A 159 16.80 15.41 -17.54
C ASP A 159 17.59 15.18 -16.25
N ARG A 160 17.94 16.24 -15.52
CA ARG A 160 18.51 16.12 -14.17
C ARG A 160 17.51 15.58 -13.14
N VAL A 161 16.21 15.83 -13.37
CA VAL A 161 15.15 15.27 -12.56
C VAL A 161 14.86 13.87 -13.10
N ASN A 162 15.52 12.88 -12.49
CA ASN A 162 15.47 11.48 -12.90
C ASN A 162 15.70 10.57 -11.70
N PRO A 163 14.99 9.44 -11.57
CA PRO A 163 15.25 8.48 -10.51
C PRO A 163 16.69 7.96 -10.51
N LEU A 164 17.35 8.03 -9.36
CA LEU A 164 18.72 7.55 -9.16
C LEU A 164 18.78 6.08 -8.72
N VAL A 165 17.66 5.54 -8.26
CA VAL A 165 17.48 4.12 -7.93
C VAL A 165 16.39 3.52 -8.80
N PRO A 166 16.37 2.19 -9.04
CA PRO A 166 15.31 1.54 -9.80
C PRO A 166 13.93 1.79 -9.19
N VAL A 167 12.98 2.17 -10.03
CA VAL A 167 11.57 2.39 -9.67
C VAL A 167 10.70 1.49 -10.52
N ASP A 168 9.90 0.66 -9.87
CA ASP A 168 8.87 -0.14 -10.51
C ASP A 168 7.48 0.38 -10.09
N LEU A 169 6.67 0.77 -11.07
CA LEU A 169 5.27 1.14 -10.84
C LEU A 169 4.37 0.03 -11.38
N VAL A 170 3.50 -0.51 -10.54
CA VAL A 170 2.53 -1.54 -10.92
C VAL A 170 1.15 -0.92 -10.99
N ILE A 171 0.46 -1.09 -12.13
CA ILE A 171 -0.93 -0.66 -12.29
C ILE A 171 -1.84 -1.78 -11.78
N ASP A 172 -2.39 -1.58 -10.60
CA ASP A 172 -3.13 -2.61 -9.87
C ASP A 172 -4.34 -2.11 -9.06
N HIS A 173 -4.58 -0.80 -9.00
CA HIS A 173 -5.65 -0.18 -8.24
C HIS A 173 -6.76 0.43 -9.11
N SER A 174 -6.66 0.35 -10.43
CA SER A 174 -7.58 0.99 -11.38
C SER A 174 -8.80 0.16 -11.72
N VAL A 175 -8.74 -1.16 -11.54
CA VAL A 175 -9.85 -2.09 -11.84
C VAL A 175 -10.95 -1.97 -10.79
N MET A 176 -12.20 -1.89 -11.25
CA MET A 176 -13.41 -1.87 -10.41
C MET A 176 -14.29 -3.07 -10.77
N VAL A 177 -15.01 -3.64 -9.80
CA VAL A 177 -15.91 -4.76 -10.01
C VAL A 177 -17.28 -4.23 -10.46
N ASP A 178 -17.36 -3.69 -11.67
CA ASP A 178 -18.62 -3.23 -12.26
C ASP A 178 -19.50 -4.42 -12.64
N VAL A 179 -18.89 -5.47 -13.19
CA VAL A 179 -19.56 -6.71 -13.61
C VAL A 179 -19.01 -7.88 -12.81
N SER A 180 -19.91 -8.71 -12.26
CA SER A 180 -19.56 -9.92 -11.51
C SER A 180 -20.57 -11.04 -11.76
N GLY A 181 -20.23 -12.28 -11.40
CA GLY A 181 -21.14 -13.43 -11.51
C GLY A 181 -21.41 -13.92 -12.94
N THR A 182 -20.69 -13.44 -13.96
CA THR A 182 -20.83 -13.81 -15.37
C THR A 182 -19.49 -14.18 -15.99
N LYS A 183 -19.52 -14.99 -17.08
CA LYS A 183 -18.30 -15.49 -17.73
C LYS A 183 -17.46 -14.41 -18.38
N ASP A 184 -18.08 -13.31 -18.78
CA ASP A 184 -17.47 -12.15 -19.42
C ASP A 184 -17.06 -11.05 -18.44
N SER A 185 -17.21 -11.29 -17.13
CA SER A 185 -16.91 -10.30 -16.08
C SER A 185 -15.49 -9.71 -16.21
N LEU A 186 -14.49 -10.55 -16.42
CA LEU A 186 -13.10 -10.09 -16.56
C LEU A 186 -12.92 -9.20 -17.79
N GLU A 187 -13.41 -9.62 -18.96
CA GLU A 187 -13.25 -8.91 -20.22
C GLU A 187 -13.91 -7.53 -20.15
N ARG A 188 -15.17 -7.50 -19.67
CA ARG A 188 -15.92 -6.25 -19.53
C ARG A 188 -15.30 -5.27 -18.51
N ASN A 189 -14.86 -5.78 -17.36
CA ASN A 189 -14.20 -4.91 -16.36
C ASN A 189 -12.88 -4.34 -16.89
N VAL A 190 -12.11 -5.10 -17.66
CA VAL A 190 -10.88 -4.62 -18.32
C VAL A 190 -11.20 -3.57 -19.38
N GLU A 191 -12.24 -3.74 -20.19
CA GLU A 191 -12.67 -2.74 -21.15
C GLU A 191 -13.04 -1.43 -20.46
N ILE A 192 -13.87 -1.49 -19.43
CA ILE A 192 -14.28 -0.33 -18.62
C ILE A 192 -13.06 0.32 -17.93
N GLU A 193 -12.12 -0.47 -17.42
CA GLU A 193 -10.88 0.01 -16.80
C GLU A 193 -10.07 0.87 -17.80
N PHE A 194 -9.85 0.38 -19.03
CA PHE A 194 -9.11 1.11 -20.06
C PHE A 194 -9.86 2.35 -20.56
N GLU A 195 -11.18 2.27 -20.71
CA GLU A 195 -12.00 3.42 -21.09
C GLU A 195 -11.90 4.54 -20.04
N ARG A 196 -12.04 4.22 -18.78
CA ARG A 196 -11.98 5.20 -17.67
C ARG A 196 -10.60 5.76 -17.40
N ASN A 197 -9.53 4.98 -17.64
CA ASN A 197 -8.18 5.33 -17.19
C ASN A 197 -7.19 5.56 -18.34
N GLY A 198 -7.62 5.58 -19.59
CA GLY A 198 -6.75 5.68 -20.76
C GLY A 198 -5.84 6.89 -20.74
N GLU A 199 -6.30 8.05 -20.25
CA GLU A 199 -5.49 9.26 -20.09
C GLU A 199 -4.36 9.08 -19.05
N ARG A 200 -4.65 8.49 -17.89
CA ARG A 200 -3.64 8.14 -16.88
C ARG A 200 -2.61 7.15 -17.42
N TYR A 201 -3.06 6.17 -18.17
CA TYR A 201 -2.19 5.15 -18.75
C TYR A 201 -1.28 5.74 -19.82
N THR A 202 -1.77 6.65 -20.63
CA THR A 202 -0.96 7.42 -21.59
C THR A 202 0.12 8.23 -20.88
N PHE A 203 -0.23 8.89 -19.76
CA PHE A 203 0.73 9.62 -18.94
C PHE A 203 1.82 8.71 -18.35
N LEU A 204 1.45 7.54 -17.80
CA LEU A 204 2.42 6.57 -17.26
C LEU A 204 3.33 6.00 -18.37
N ARG A 205 2.80 5.78 -19.58
CA ARG A 205 3.60 5.39 -20.75
C ARG A 205 4.60 6.47 -21.13
N TRP A 206 4.20 7.76 -21.06
CA TRP A 206 5.13 8.86 -21.23
C TRP A 206 6.22 8.82 -20.15
N GLY A 207 5.88 8.69 -18.88
CA GLY A 207 6.84 8.59 -17.77
C GLY A 207 7.86 7.48 -17.98
N GLN A 208 7.42 6.30 -18.44
CA GLN A 208 8.30 5.18 -18.77
C GLN A 208 9.30 5.51 -19.90
N SER A 209 8.94 6.40 -20.82
CA SER A 209 9.83 6.85 -21.91
C SER A 209 10.71 8.04 -21.53
N ALA A 210 10.26 8.87 -20.58
CA ALA A 210 10.91 10.11 -20.18
C ALA A 210 11.93 9.94 -19.07
N PHE A 211 11.73 8.98 -18.16
CA PHE A 211 12.61 8.74 -17.01
C PHE A 211 13.44 7.46 -17.19
N ASP A 212 14.74 7.56 -17.00
CA ASP A 212 15.60 6.39 -16.78
C ASP A 212 15.28 5.75 -15.43
N ASN A 213 15.64 4.47 -15.24
CA ASN A 213 15.36 3.71 -14.02
C ASN A 213 13.87 3.63 -13.60
N PHE A 214 12.93 3.96 -14.49
CA PHE A 214 11.51 3.91 -14.24
C PHE A 214 10.83 2.89 -15.17
N ARG A 215 10.17 1.89 -14.59
CA ARG A 215 9.45 0.87 -15.33
C ARG A 215 8.00 0.80 -14.89
N VAL A 216 7.10 0.48 -15.80
CA VAL A 216 5.67 0.29 -15.51
C VAL A 216 5.29 -1.16 -15.81
N VAL A 217 4.76 -1.84 -14.79
CA VAL A 217 4.05 -3.11 -14.95
C VAL A 217 2.61 -2.79 -15.33
N PRO A 218 2.17 -3.18 -16.52
CA PRO A 218 0.87 -2.82 -17.07
C PRO A 218 -0.32 -3.39 -16.30
N PRO A 219 -1.54 -2.82 -16.51
CA PRO A 219 -2.77 -3.32 -15.88
C PRO A 219 -3.06 -4.78 -16.26
N GLY A 220 -3.77 -5.49 -15.40
CA GLY A 220 -4.11 -6.88 -15.59
C GLY A 220 -3.00 -7.88 -15.27
N THR A 221 -1.83 -7.43 -14.78
CA THR A 221 -0.71 -8.33 -14.39
C THR A 221 -0.93 -8.92 -13.00
N GLY A 222 -1.25 -8.11 -12.03
CA GLY A 222 -1.45 -8.52 -10.64
C GLY A 222 -1.27 -7.33 -9.68
N ILE A 223 -1.43 -7.61 -8.39
CA ILE A 223 -1.25 -6.61 -7.33
C ILE A 223 0.24 -6.37 -7.04
N CYS A 224 0.63 -5.12 -6.80
CA CYS A 224 2.03 -4.67 -6.72
C CYS A 224 2.87 -5.50 -5.74
N HIS A 225 2.38 -5.75 -4.52
CA HIS A 225 3.14 -6.47 -3.50
C HIS A 225 3.27 -7.98 -3.80
N GLN A 226 2.32 -8.63 -4.50
CA GLN A 226 2.46 -10.02 -4.95
C GLN A 226 3.39 -10.13 -6.16
N VAL A 227 3.27 -9.23 -7.16
CA VAL A 227 4.22 -9.15 -8.28
C VAL A 227 5.65 -8.90 -7.76
N ASN A 228 5.78 -8.08 -6.72
CA ASN A 228 7.05 -7.83 -6.06
C ASN A 228 7.62 -9.10 -5.39
N LEU A 229 6.81 -9.80 -4.59
CA LEU A 229 7.20 -11.03 -3.92
C LEU A 229 7.60 -12.14 -4.92
N GLU A 230 6.78 -12.33 -5.95
CA GLU A 230 6.94 -13.44 -6.91
C GLU A 230 7.98 -13.17 -8.01
N TYR A 231 8.28 -11.89 -8.32
CA TYR A 231 9.14 -11.56 -9.47
C TYR A 231 10.15 -10.45 -9.22
N LEU A 232 9.73 -9.22 -8.78
CA LEU A 232 10.62 -8.06 -8.74
C LEU A 232 11.67 -8.16 -7.62
N GLY A 233 11.32 -8.75 -6.48
CA GLY A 233 12.21 -8.94 -5.34
C GLY A 233 13.32 -9.94 -5.62
N GLN A 234 14.58 -9.59 -5.25
CA GLN A 234 15.78 -10.36 -5.58
C GLN A 234 16.53 -10.90 -4.35
N CYS A 235 16.14 -10.53 -3.13
CA CYS A 235 16.80 -10.77 -1.85
C CYS A 235 18.20 -10.16 -1.76
N VAL A 236 19.03 -10.34 -2.78
CA VAL A 236 20.32 -9.68 -2.95
C VAL A 236 20.30 -8.93 -4.27
N TRP A 237 20.46 -7.63 -4.19
CA TRP A 237 20.53 -6.75 -5.36
C TRP A 237 21.97 -6.68 -5.87
N THR A 238 22.13 -6.33 -7.14
CA THR A 238 23.45 -6.14 -7.74
C THR A 238 23.46 -4.86 -8.57
N ALA A 239 24.55 -4.11 -8.50
CA ALA A 239 24.77 -2.92 -9.32
C ALA A 239 26.22 -2.82 -9.78
N ASP A 240 26.41 -2.35 -11.02
CA ASP A 240 27.74 -2.09 -11.55
C ASP A 240 28.13 -0.64 -11.25
N THR A 241 29.21 -0.42 -10.50
CA THR A 241 29.70 0.90 -10.13
C THR A 241 31.21 0.89 -10.05
N GLY A 242 31.90 1.85 -10.68
CA GLY A 242 33.34 1.95 -10.65
C GLY A 242 34.06 0.76 -11.30
N GLY A 243 33.44 0.10 -12.28
CA GLY A 243 33.99 -1.05 -12.99
C GLY A 243 33.91 -2.38 -12.20
N LYS A 244 33.21 -2.41 -11.09
CA LYS A 244 32.99 -3.60 -10.25
C LYS A 244 31.51 -3.85 -10.07
N THR A 245 31.08 -5.12 -10.06
CA THR A 245 29.72 -5.51 -9.67
C THR A 245 29.64 -5.63 -8.15
N TRP A 246 28.74 -4.88 -7.54
CA TRP A 246 28.49 -4.90 -6.09
C TRP A 246 27.26 -5.72 -5.77
N ALA A 247 27.32 -6.49 -4.69
CA ALA A 247 26.17 -7.21 -4.12
C ALA A 247 25.83 -6.63 -2.75
N TYR A 248 24.54 -6.45 -2.50
CA TYR A 248 24.00 -5.88 -1.25
C TYR A 248 22.56 -6.34 -1.01
N PRO A 249 22.02 -6.23 0.22
CA PRO A 249 20.66 -6.63 0.50
C PRO A 249 19.67 -5.87 -0.39
N ASP A 250 18.70 -6.57 -0.96
CA ASP A 250 17.53 -5.94 -1.57
C ASP A 250 16.72 -5.26 -0.46
N THR A 251 16.60 -3.95 -0.55
CA THR A 251 15.83 -3.13 0.40
C THR A 251 14.87 -2.24 -0.36
N LEU A 252 13.69 -2.04 0.21
CA LEU A 252 12.57 -1.51 -0.56
C LEU A 252 11.80 -0.45 0.21
N PHE A 253 11.62 0.73 -0.40
CA PHE A 253 10.52 1.63 -0.05
C PHE A 253 9.36 1.44 -1.02
N GLY A 254 8.15 1.33 -0.49
CA GLY A 254 6.95 1.23 -1.32
C GLY A 254 5.91 2.29 -0.98
N THR A 255 5.27 2.84 -2.01
CA THR A 255 4.10 3.71 -1.81
C THR A 255 2.82 2.90 -1.53
N ASP A 256 2.91 1.56 -1.58
CA ASP A 256 1.89 0.65 -1.08
C ASP A 256 2.16 0.28 0.37
N SER A 257 1.14 0.39 1.24
CA SER A 257 1.30 0.03 2.65
C SER A 257 1.65 -1.45 2.86
N HIS A 258 1.26 -2.33 1.94
CA HIS A 258 1.54 -3.77 2.01
C HIS A 258 2.84 -4.19 1.32
N THR A 259 3.72 -3.24 1.01
CA THR A 259 5.11 -3.50 0.61
C THR A 259 5.82 -4.48 1.54
N THR A 260 5.44 -4.47 2.81
CA THR A 260 5.94 -5.38 3.85
C THR A 260 5.70 -6.87 3.57
N MET A 261 4.85 -7.24 2.60
CA MET A 261 4.70 -8.64 2.18
C MET A 261 6.02 -9.29 1.78
N VAL A 262 6.93 -8.53 1.18
CA VAL A 262 8.24 -9.00 0.73
C VAL A 262 9.17 -9.39 1.88
N ASN A 263 8.86 -8.96 3.11
CA ASN A 263 9.63 -9.34 4.30
C ASN A 263 9.59 -10.86 4.54
N GLY A 264 8.53 -11.53 4.06
CA GLY A 264 8.39 -12.99 4.16
C GLY A 264 9.48 -13.80 3.45
N VAL A 265 10.19 -13.21 2.48
CA VAL A 265 11.29 -13.82 1.74
C VAL A 265 12.67 -13.27 2.13
N GLY A 266 12.74 -12.47 3.19
CA GLY A 266 13.99 -11.91 3.71
C GLY A 266 14.43 -10.60 3.04
N ILE A 267 13.54 -9.88 2.41
CA ILE A 267 13.77 -8.52 1.88
C ILE A 267 13.25 -7.50 2.87
N LEU A 268 14.11 -6.62 3.36
CA LEU A 268 13.68 -5.54 4.27
C LEU A 268 13.01 -4.43 3.47
N GLY A 269 11.71 -4.27 3.67
CA GLY A 269 10.94 -3.24 2.97
C GLY A 269 9.70 -2.83 3.76
N TRP A 270 9.29 -1.57 3.60
CA TRP A 270 8.10 -1.04 4.25
C TRP A 270 7.43 0.08 3.46
N GLY A 271 6.20 0.39 3.84
CA GLY A 271 5.42 1.47 3.27
C GLY A 271 5.93 2.83 3.72
N VAL A 272 6.07 3.75 2.77
CA VAL A 272 6.44 5.16 2.99
C VAL A 272 5.40 6.07 2.32
N GLY A 273 5.41 7.36 2.64
CA GLY A 273 4.62 8.35 1.92
C GLY A 273 5.14 8.56 0.49
N GLY A 274 4.26 9.01 -0.42
CA GLY A 274 4.66 9.33 -1.79
C GLY A 274 5.82 10.31 -1.84
N ILE A 275 5.76 11.36 -1.02
CA ILE A 275 6.79 12.41 -0.91
C ILE A 275 8.14 11.84 -0.43
N GLU A 276 8.14 10.93 0.55
CA GLU A 276 9.36 10.27 1.03
C GLU A 276 9.94 9.34 -0.06
N ALA A 277 9.07 8.62 -0.80
CA ALA A 277 9.50 7.80 -1.93
C ALA A 277 10.11 8.65 -3.04
N GLU A 278 9.50 9.79 -3.38
CA GLU A 278 10.01 10.75 -4.38
C GLU A 278 11.38 11.31 -3.97
N ALA A 279 11.57 11.68 -2.71
CA ALA A 279 12.86 12.15 -2.21
C ALA A 279 13.93 11.04 -2.24
N ALA A 280 13.57 9.81 -1.83
CA ALA A 280 14.47 8.67 -1.83
C ALA A 280 14.89 8.28 -3.26
N MET A 281 13.95 8.28 -4.23
CA MET A 281 14.29 8.00 -5.63
C MET A 281 15.21 9.06 -6.25
N LEU A 282 15.17 10.30 -5.74
CA LEU A 282 16.07 11.39 -6.11
C LEU A 282 17.37 11.42 -5.29
N GLY A 283 17.67 10.35 -4.55
CA GLY A 283 18.96 10.14 -3.86
C GLY A 283 19.07 10.73 -2.47
N GLN A 284 17.98 11.28 -1.90
CA GLN A 284 18.02 11.75 -0.53
C GLN A 284 17.99 10.56 0.46
N PRO A 285 18.84 10.57 1.51
CA PRO A 285 18.67 9.66 2.62
C PRO A 285 17.39 10.01 3.38
N ILE A 286 16.70 9.00 3.86
CA ILE A 286 15.58 9.19 4.78
C ILE A 286 16.10 8.93 6.18
N ALA A 287 16.06 9.97 7.03
CA ALA A 287 16.43 9.84 8.43
C ALA A 287 15.38 9.00 9.17
N MET A 288 15.83 8.04 9.96
CA MET A 288 14.97 7.21 10.80
C MET A 288 15.59 6.96 12.16
N LEU A 289 14.80 6.94 13.21
CA LEU A 289 15.24 6.42 14.50
C LEU A 289 15.67 4.96 14.35
N ILE A 290 16.79 4.58 14.97
CA ILE A 290 17.15 3.17 15.07
C ILE A 290 15.99 2.47 15.78
N PRO A 291 15.28 1.53 15.13
CA PRO A 291 14.02 1.02 15.65
C PRO A 291 14.22 0.08 16.84
N ASP A 292 13.29 0.12 17.77
CA ASP A 292 13.08 -1.02 18.66
C ASP A 292 12.70 -2.24 17.81
N VAL A 293 13.22 -3.41 18.17
CA VAL A 293 12.91 -4.67 17.47
C VAL A 293 12.21 -5.62 18.43
N ILE A 294 10.97 -5.98 18.08
CA ILE A 294 10.19 -6.95 18.84
C ILE A 294 10.39 -8.34 18.24
N GLY A 295 10.97 -9.26 18.99
CA GLY A 295 11.07 -10.66 18.59
C GLY A 295 9.71 -11.35 18.72
N PHE A 296 9.29 -12.06 17.66
CA PHE A 296 8.07 -12.86 17.70
C PHE A 296 8.42 -14.33 17.45
N ARG A 297 8.42 -15.12 18.54
CA ARG A 297 8.78 -16.54 18.51
C ARG A 297 7.60 -17.39 18.07
N LEU A 298 7.81 -18.21 17.04
CA LEU A 298 6.83 -19.15 16.52
C LEU A 298 7.27 -20.59 16.84
N THR A 299 6.36 -21.35 17.47
CA THR A 299 6.57 -22.75 17.84
C THR A 299 5.40 -23.62 17.37
N GLY A 300 5.56 -24.94 17.38
CA GLY A 300 4.48 -25.85 17.00
C GLY A 300 4.15 -25.83 15.49
N THR A 301 2.96 -26.34 15.16
CA THR A 301 2.41 -26.42 13.79
C THR A 301 0.93 -26.06 13.80
N LEU A 302 0.44 -25.49 12.69
CA LEU A 302 -0.99 -25.17 12.54
C LEU A 302 -1.84 -26.44 12.60
N PRO A 303 -2.96 -26.43 13.37
CA PRO A 303 -3.87 -27.58 13.44
C PRO A 303 -4.67 -27.75 12.13
N GLU A 304 -5.22 -28.94 11.96
CA GLU A 304 -6.15 -29.22 10.86
C GLU A 304 -7.33 -28.24 10.88
N GLY A 305 -7.67 -27.68 9.71
CA GLY A 305 -8.78 -26.73 9.57
C GLY A 305 -8.41 -25.26 9.82
N ALA A 306 -7.26 -24.97 10.44
CA ALA A 306 -6.75 -23.60 10.54
C ALA A 306 -5.94 -23.21 9.30
N THR A 307 -5.98 -21.93 8.94
CA THR A 307 -5.33 -21.39 7.73
C THR A 307 -4.30 -20.33 8.09
N ALA A 308 -3.48 -19.94 7.10
CA ALA A 308 -2.58 -18.79 7.22
C ALA A 308 -3.32 -17.49 7.59
N THR A 309 -4.58 -17.35 7.15
CA THR A 309 -5.43 -16.20 7.53
C THR A 309 -5.71 -16.19 9.03
N ASP A 310 -6.05 -17.33 9.62
CA ASP A 310 -6.31 -17.44 11.06
C ASP A 310 -5.05 -17.11 11.87
N LEU A 311 -3.91 -17.57 11.38
CA LEU A 311 -2.60 -17.24 11.96
C LEU A 311 -2.34 -15.74 11.93
N VAL A 312 -2.46 -15.08 10.77
CA VAL A 312 -2.16 -13.65 10.67
C VAL A 312 -3.14 -12.79 11.46
N LEU A 313 -4.42 -13.17 11.56
CA LEU A 313 -5.38 -12.47 12.41
C LEU A 313 -5.01 -12.60 13.90
N THR A 314 -4.52 -13.78 14.31
CA THR A 314 -4.03 -14.01 15.69
C THR A 314 -2.80 -13.15 15.98
N VAL A 315 -1.81 -13.15 15.11
CA VAL A 315 -0.59 -12.32 15.20
C VAL A 315 -0.96 -10.83 15.25
N THR A 316 -1.88 -10.39 14.39
CA THR A 316 -2.36 -8.99 14.34
C THR A 316 -2.97 -8.56 15.68
N GLN A 317 -3.83 -9.39 16.27
CA GLN A 317 -4.43 -9.12 17.59
C GLN A 317 -3.37 -9.02 18.68
N MET A 318 -2.41 -9.97 18.72
CA MET A 318 -1.35 -10.00 19.73
C MET A 318 -0.45 -8.78 19.67
N LEU A 319 0.02 -8.43 18.47
CA LEU A 319 0.92 -7.29 18.25
C LEU A 319 0.23 -5.94 18.49
N ARG A 320 -1.03 -5.80 18.07
CA ARG A 320 -1.82 -4.59 18.41
C ARG A 320 -1.99 -4.43 19.92
N LYS A 321 -2.29 -5.52 20.63
CA LYS A 321 -2.40 -5.50 22.10
C LYS A 321 -1.07 -5.12 22.74
N ARG A 322 0.07 -5.59 22.19
CA ARG A 322 1.41 -5.27 22.70
C ARG A 322 1.79 -3.82 22.44
N GLY A 323 1.34 -3.23 21.34
CA GLY A 323 1.70 -1.87 20.92
C GLY A 323 3.08 -1.83 20.26
N VAL A 324 3.10 -2.00 18.93
CA VAL A 324 4.33 -2.08 18.11
C VAL A 324 4.44 -0.94 17.09
N VAL A 325 3.70 0.15 17.28
CA VAL A 325 3.72 1.30 16.38
C VAL A 325 5.13 1.89 16.29
N GLY A 326 5.63 2.02 15.06
CA GLY A 326 6.97 2.54 14.77
C GLY A 326 8.12 1.57 15.06
N LYS A 327 7.83 0.34 15.50
CA LYS A 327 8.83 -0.70 15.78
C LYS A 327 8.98 -1.66 14.61
N PHE A 328 10.10 -2.38 14.57
CA PHE A 328 10.25 -3.56 13.73
C PHE A 328 9.75 -4.79 14.49
N VAL A 329 9.17 -5.73 13.77
CA VAL A 329 8.88 -7.08 14.29
C VAL A 329 9.73 -8.05 13.50
N GLU A 330 10.51 -8.90 14.20
CA GLU A 330 11.32 -9.93 13.58
C GLU A 330 10.86 -11.30 14.05
N PHE A 331 10.47 -12.16 13.12
CA PHE A 331 9.95 -13.49 13.40
C PHE A 331 11.09 -14.50 13.48
N PHE A 332 11.06 -15.37 14.48
CA PHE A 332 12.07 -16.38 14.74
C PHE A 332 11.46 -17.63 15.40
N GLY A 333 12.28 -18.60 15.70
CA GLY A 333 11.85 -19.83 16.39
C GLY A 333 11.76 -21.05 15.45
N PRO A 334 11.53 -22.26 16.01
CA PRO A 334 11.62 -23.51 15.26
C PRO A 334 10.51 -23.72 14.25
N ALA A 335 9.36 -23.11 14.40
CA ALA A 335 8.26 -23.26 13.43
C ALA A 335 8.63 -22.72 12.02
N LEU A 336 9.60 -21.81 11.91
CA LEU A 336 10.02 -21.26 10.62
C LEU A 336 10.59 -22.34 9.68
N ASP A 337 11.15 -23.44 10.19
CA ASP A 337 11.73 -24.49 9.36
C ASP A 337 10.69 -25.15 8.42
N ASN A 338 9.41 -25.09 8.80
CA ASN A 338 8.29 -25.69 8.07
C ASN A 338 7.21 -24.67 7.67
N LEU A 339 7.36 -23.41 8.03
CA LEU A 339 6.41 -22.33 7.66
C LEU A 339 6.72 -21.84 6.24
N PRO A 340 5.86 -22.09 5.23
CA PRO A 340 6.11 -21.66 3.85
C PRO A 340 6.25 -20.15 3.73
N VAL A 341 7.00 -19.69 2.72
CA VAL A 341 7.11 -18.24 2.42
C VAL A 341 5.75 -17.60 2.19
N ALA A 342 4.79 -18.30 1.60
CA ALA A 342 3.43 -17.80 1.41
C ALA A 342 2.73 -17.43 2.73
N ASP A 343 2.90 -18.23 3.78
CA ASP A 343 2.36 -17.94 5.12
C ASP A 343 3.12 -16.79 5.78
N ARG A 344 4.46 -16.77 5.69
CA ARG A 344 5.29 -15.65 6.17
C ARG A 344 4.94 -14.34 5.48
N ALA A 345 4.72 -14.38 4.17
CA ALA A 345 4.32 -13.23 3.37
C ALA A 345 2.93 -12.71 3.78
N THR A 346 1.99 -13.61 4.10
CA THR A 346 0.67 -13.26 4.65
C THR A 346 0.82 -12.48 5.97
N ILE A 347 1.72 -12.93 6.87
CA ILE A 347 2.02 -12.24 8.14
C ILE A 347 2.71 -10.89 7.86
N GLY A 348 3.72 -10.85 7.02
CA GLY A 348 4.44 -9.63 6.64
C GLY A 348 3.53 -8.59 5.99
N ASN A 349 2.57 -9.04 5.16
CA ASN A 349 1.58 -8.19 4.49
C ASN A 349 0.79 -7.33 5.48
N MET A 350 0.36 -7.90 6.61
CA MET A 350 -0.46 -7.20 7.60
C MET A 350 0.36 -6.40 8.64
N ALA A 351 1.64 -6.11 8.40
CA ALA A 351 2.43 -5.25 9.28
C ALA A 351 1.77 -3.88 9.57
N PRO A 352 1.20 -3.18 8.58
CA PRO A 352 0.47 -1.95 8.83
C PRO A 352 -0.76 -2.13 9.73
N GLU A 353 -1.46 -3.26 9.61
CA GLU A 353 -2.66 -3.57 10.37
C GLU A 353 -2.32 -3.86 11.84
N TYR A 354 -1.22 -4.55 12.13
CA TYR A 354 -0.77 -4.67 13.52
C TYR A 354 0.07 -3.50 14.03
N GLY A 355 0.41 -2.53 13.16
CA GLY A 355 1.00 -1.24 13.51
C GLY A 355 2.52 -1.19 13.47
N ALA A 356 3.20 -2.25 13.04
CA ALA A 356 4.66 -2.27 12.91
C ALA A 356 5.12 -1.63 11.59
N THR A 357 6.36 -1.18 11.55
CA THR A 357 6.99 -0.70 10.32
C THR A 357 7.24 -1.86 9.34
N CYS A 358 7.64 -3.02 9.84
CA CYS A 358 7.81 -4.25 9.06
C CYS A 358 7.56 -5.50 9.92
N GLY A 359 7.34 -6.64 9.25
CA GLY A 359 7.26 -7.97 9.86
C GLY A 359 8.23 -8.91 9.18
N PHE A 360 9.48 -8.90 9.63
CA PHE A 360 10.62 -9.44 8.91
C PHE A 360 10.91 -10.90 9.25
N PHE A 361 11.23 -11.69 8.24
CA PHE A 361 11.69 -13.07 8.33
C PHE A 361 13.10 -13.18 7.75
N PRO A 362 14.08 -13.76 8.44
CA PRO A 362 15.41 -13.97 7.90
C PRO A 362 15.42 -14.92 6.69
N VAL A 363 16.41 -14.75 5.81
CA VAL A 363 16.66 -15.66 4.68
C VAL A 363 17.06 -17.04 5.19
N ASP A 364 16.45 -18.09 4.66
CA ASP A 364 16.72 -19.48 5.00
C ASP A 364 16.50 -20.43 3.81
N ARG A 365 16.56 -21.74 4.06
CA ARG A 365 16.31 -22.78 3.04
C ARG A 365 14.92 -22.64 2.39
N VAL A 366 13.90 -22.34 3.19
CA VAL A 366 12.51 -22.22 2.69
C VAL A 366 12.38 -21.03 1.74
N ALA A 367 13.11 -19.93 2.01
CA ALA A 367 13.18 -18.80 1.09
C ALA A 367 13.84 -19.19 -0.25
N MET A 368 14.91 -20.01 -0.23
CA MET A 368 15.55 -20.50 -1.48
C MET A 368 14.61 -21.37 -2.31
N GLU A 369 13.85 -22.25 -1.67
CA GLU A 369 12.84 -23.07 -2.35
C GLU A 369 11.77 -22.21 -3.04
N PHE A 370 11.31 -21.16 -2.37
CA PHE A 370 10.35 -20.20 -2.94
C PHE A 370 10.94 -19.43 -4.13
N LEU A 371 12.18 -18.96 -4.04
CA LEU A 371 12.85 -18.27 -5.16
C LEU A 371 12.99 -19.19 -6.38
N ARG A 372 13.26 -20.48 -6.16
CA ARG A 372 13.36 -21.48 -7.22
C ARG A 372 11.98 -21.74 -7.85
N LEU A 373 10.94 -21.92 -7.04
CA LEU A 373 9.56 -22.11 -7.51
C LEU A 373 9.10 -20.91 -8.34
N THR A 374 9.36 -19.68 -7.89
CA THR A 374 8.94 -18.44 -8.56
C THR A 374 9.81 -18.02 -9.73
N GLY A 375 10.75 -18.89 -10.14
CA GLY A 375 11.46 -18.78 -11.42
C GLY A 375 12.74 -17.95 -11.39
N ARG A 376 13.28 -17.57 -10.21
CA ARG A 376 14.61 -16.95 -10.15
C ARG A 376 15.65 -17.90 -10.71
N ASP A 377 16.68 -17.34 -11.39
CA ASP A 377 17.73 -18.14 -11.96
C ASP A 377 18.64 -18.74 -10.87
N GLU A 378 19.25 -19.91 -11.15
CA GLU A 378 20.07 -20.65 -10.17
C GLU A 378 21.31 -19.87 -9.72
N HIS A 379 21.88 -19.01 -10.58
CA HIS A 379 23.00 -18.16 -10.20
C HIS A 379 22.57 -17.12 -9.15
N ARG A 380 21.36 -16.52 -9.33
CA ARG A 380 20.78 -15.59 -8.34
C ARG A 380 20.55 -16.29 -7.00
N ILE A 381 20.00 -17.50 -7.01
CA ILE A 381 19.75 -18.29 -5.81
C ILE A 381 21.04 -18.60 -5.06
N LYS A 382 22.08 -19.03 -5.76
CA LYS A 382 23.42 -19.27 -5.19
C LYS A 382 24.03 -17.97 -4.64
N LEU A 383 23.86 -16.84 -5.33
CA LEU A 383 24.34 -15.55 -4.85
C LEU A 383 23.65 -15.16 -3.54
N VAL A 384 22.32 -15.32 -3.45
CA VAL A 384 21.55 -15.03 -2.23
C VAL A 384 22.05 -15.87 -1.06
N GLU A 385 22.22 -17.17 -1.25
CA GLU A 385 22.70 -18.07 -0.20
C GLU A 385 24.12 -17.73 0.24
N ALA A 386 25.04 -17.56 -0.72
CA ALA A 386 26.44 -17.26 -0.44
C ALA A 386 26.61 -15.90 0.27
N TYR A 387 25.88 -14.88 -0.20
CA TYR A 387 25.89 -13.55 0.40
C TYR A 387 25.30 -13.55 1.81
N ALA A 388 24.12 -14.17 2.01
CA ALA A 388 23.48 -14.23 3.31
C ALA A 388 24.34 -14.94 4.35
N LYS A 389 25.02 -16.02 3.96
CA LYS A 389 25.99 -16.74 4.82
C LYS A 389 27.22 -15.89 5.15
N ALA A 390 27.80 -15.21 4.15
CA ALA A 390 28.97 -14.35 4.34
C ALA A 390 28.70 -13.14 5.24
N GLN A 391 27.46 -12.68 5.29
CA GLN A 391 27.00 -11.52 6.05
C GLN A 391 26.37 -11.88 7.42
N GLY A 392 26.22 -13.16 7.75
CA GLY A 392 25.52 -13.59 8.97
C GLY A 392 24.03 -13.20 8.98
N LEU A 393 23.40 -13.17 7.80
CA LEU A 393 21.97 -12.93 7.58
C LEU A 393 21.20 -14.24 7.36
N TRP A 394 21.91 -15.35 7.18
CA TRP A 394 21.34 -16.69 6.96
C TRP A 394 20.86 -17.30 8.26
N ARG A 395 19.63 -17.81 8.28
CA ARG A 395 19.07 -18.50 9.43
C ARG A 395 19.12 -20.02 9.26
N GLU A 396 19.58 -20.69 10.29
CA GLU A 396 19.45 -22.14 10.51
C GLU A 396 18.81 -22.40 11.88
N THR A 397 18.34 -23.62 12.10
CA THR A 397 17.78 -24.02 13.40
C THR A 397 18.76 -23.85 14.55
N SER A 398 20.07 -23.97 14.27
CA SER A 398 21.18 -23.79 15.22
C SER A 398 21.60 -22.31 15.42
N THR A 399 21.08 -21.38 14.62
CA THR A 399 21.41 -19.95 14.75
C THR A 399 20.95 -19.43 16.12
N PRO A 400 21.85 -18.82 16.93
CA PRO A 400 21.45 -18.23 18.22
C PRO A 400 20.37 -17.16 18.04
N ASP A 401 19.40 -17.14 18.93
CA ASP A 401 18.36 -16.11 18.90
C ASP A 401 18.99 -14.71 19.05
N PRO A 402 18.59 -13.72 18.23
CA PRO A 402 19.01 -12.33 18.39
C PRO A 402 18.61 -11.74 19.77
N VAL A 403 19.21 -10.61 20.13
CA VAL A 403 18.73 -9.78 21.22
C VAL A 403 17.59 -8.92 20.68
N PHE A 404 16.50 -8.86 21.44
CA PHE A 404 15.33 -8.07 21.07
C PHE A 404 15.00 -7.07 22.18
N THR A 405 14.35 -5.95 21.81
CA THR A 405 13.82 -4.99 22.78
C THR A 405 12.79 -5.63 23.70
N ASP A 406 11.97 -6.51 23.14
CA ASP A 406 10.95 -7.30 23.85
C ASP A 406 10.58 -8.51 23.01
N MET A 407 9.88 -9.50 23.62
CA MET A 407 9.52 -10.74 22.94
C MET A 407 8.07 -11.11 23.14
N LEU A 408 7.47 -11.71 22.10
CA LEU A 408 6.21 -12.43 22.14
C LEU A 408 6.43 -13.87 21.67
N GLU A 409 5.58 -14.79 22.10
CA GLU A 409 5.59 -16.19 21.67
C GLU A 409 4.18 -16.65 21.30
N LEU A 410 4.08 -17.43 20.23
CA LEU A 410 2.86 -18.09 19.78
C LEU A 410 3.16 -19.55 19.44
N ASP A 411 2.48 -20.45 20.12
CA ASP A 411 2.36 -21.85 19.72
C ASP A 411 1.29 -21.95 18.63
N LEU A 412 1.69 -22.29 17.39
CA LEU A 412 0.80 -22.39 16.23
C LEU A 412 -0.33 -23.41 16.44
N SER A 413 -0.15 -24.40 17.33
CA SER A 413 -1.18 -25.39 17.64
C SER A 413 -2.41 -24.78 18.35
N THR A 414 -2.29 -23.57 18.88
CA THR A 414 -3.36 -22.83 19.57
C THR A 414 -4.20 -21.96 18.65
N VAL A 415 -3.82 -21.84 17.36
CA VAL A 415 -4.54 -21.04 16.38
C VAL A 415 -5.85 -21.73 16.01
N VAL A 416 -6.95 -21.00 16.07
CA VAL A 416 -8.30 -21.50 15.73
C VAL A 416 -8.88 -20.72 14.56
N PRO A 417 -9.77 -21.32 13.74
CA PRO A 417 -10.49 -20.62 12.68
C PRO A 417 -11.16 -19.36 13.20
N SER A 418 -10.99 -18.26 12.48
CA SER A 418 -11.34 -16.92 13.00
C SER A 418 -11.81 -16.00 11.89
N LEU A 419 -12.53 -14.95 12.27
CA LEU A 419 -12.83 -13.77 11.48
C LEU A 419 -12.22 -12.55 12.16
N ALA A 420 -12.16 -11.41 11.46
CA ALA A 420 -11.91 -10.12 12.11
C ALA A 420 -12.93 -9.08 11.64
N GLY A 421 -13.60 -8.43 12.56
CA GLY A 421 -14.64 -7.45 12.29
C GLY A 421 -15.49 -7.12 13.52
N PRO A 422 -16.49 -6.26 13.33
CA PRO A 422 -17.04 -5.76 12.05
C PRO A 422 -16.35 -4.53 11.46
N LYS A 423 -15.32 -3.96 12.11
CA LYS A 423 -14.79 -2.64 11.73
C LYS A 423 -13.26 -2.57 11.59
N ARG A 424 -12.49 -3.45 12.23
CA ARG A 424 -11.02 -3.34 12.27
C ARG A 424 -10.36 -4.71 12.15
N PRO A 425 -9.16 -4.81 11.54
CA PRO A 425 -8.44 -6.07 11.34
C PRO A 425 -8.02 -6.78 12.64
N GLN A 426 -7.79 -6.02 13.71
CA GLN A 426 -7.42 -6.56 15.03
C GLN A 426 -8.60 -7.03 15.87
N ASP A 427 -9.82 -6.77 15.46
CA ASP A 427 -11.05 -7.22 16.16
C ASP A 427 -11.34 -8.69 15.79
N ARG A 428 -10.38 -9.57 16.16
CA ARG A 428 -10.48 -11.00 15.88
C ARG A 428 -11.53 -11.65 16.77
N VAL A 429 -12.35 -12.50 16.17
CA VAL A 429 -13.36 -13.34 16.83
C VAL A 429 -13.21 -14.79 16.34
N ALA A 430 -13.27 -15.76 17.25
CA ALA A 430 -13.29 -17.17 16.85
C ALA A 430 -14.53 -17.46 16.01
N LEU A 431 -14.40 -18.35 15.03
CA LEU A 431 -15.51 -18.67 14.10
C LEU A 431 -16.76 -19.17 14.83
N SER A 432 -16.58 -19.93 15.91
CA SER A 432 -17.66 -20.42 16.79
C SER A 432 -18.44 -19.32 17.49
N ASP A 433 -17.81 -18.16 17.71
CA ASP A 433 -18.39 -17.04 18.45
C ASP A 433 -18.93 -15.94 17.54
N ALA A 434 -18.66 -16.04 16.24
CA ALA A 434 -18.90 -14.97 15.24
C ALA A 434 -20.37 -14.52 15.21
N ALA A 435 -21.32 -15.44 15.17
CA ALA A 435 -22.76 -15.11 15.15
C ALA A 435 -23.24 -14.43 16.42
N ALA A 436 -22.80 -14.88 17.59
CA ALA A 436 -23.13 -14.28 18.89
C ALA A 436 -22.51 -12.89 19.05
N ALA A 437 -21.25 -12.74 18.63
CA ALA A 437 -20.55 -11.46 18.62
C ALA A 437 -21.25 -10.46 17.69
N PHE A 438 -21.63 -10.87 16.46
CA PHE A 438 -22.35 -10.02 15.54
C PHE A 438 -23.68 -9.52 16.12
N LYS A 439 -24.50 -10.42 16.69
CA LYS A 439 -25.77 -10.05 17.33
C LYS A 439 -25.60 -9.02 18.43
N THR A 440 -24.49 -9.12 19.18
CA THR A 440 -24.14 -8.14 20.23
C THR A 440 -23.74 -6.80 19.62
N GLU A 441 -22.88 -6.81 18.59
CA GLU A 441 -22.42 -5.59 17.91
C GLU A 441 -23.55 -4.87 17.15
N LEU A 442 -24.54 -5.60 16.66
CA LEU A 442 -25.69 -5.05 15.93
C LEU A 442 -26.44 -4.00 16.77
N THR A 443 -26.63 -4.28 18.05
CA THR A 443 -27.31 -3.36 18.97
C THR A 443 -26.35 -2.38 19.64
N LYS A 444 -25.13 -2.83 20.01
CA LYS A 444 -24.20 -2.04 20.82
C LYS A 444 -23.45 -0.98 20.03
N SER A 445 -22.86 -1.34 18.89
CA SER A 445 -21.98 -0.44 18.13
C SER A 445 -22.50 -0.06 16.75
N LEU A 446 -23.43 -0.86 16.19
CA LEU A 446 -24.08 -0.56 14.91
C LEU A 446 -25.42 0.16 15.07
N GLY A 447 -25.92 0.28 16.31
CA GLY A 447 -27.00 1.17 16.71
C GLY A 447 -28.41 0.72 16.25
N VAL A 448 -28.62 -0.58 16.01
CA VAL A 448 -29.94 -1.11 15.67
C VAL A 448 -30.74 -1.28 16.96
N PRO A 449 -31.94 -0.68 17.07
CA PRO A 449 -32.79 -0.88 18.23
C PRO A 449 -33.12 -2.36 18.45
N ALA A 450 -33.20 -2.79 19.71
CA ALA A 450 -33.43 -4.21 20.04
C ALA A 450 -34.75 -4.78 19.43
N ASN A 451 -35.76 -3.93 19.24
CA ASN A 451 -37.02 -4.32 18.61
C ASN A 451 -36.94 -4.47 17.09
N ASP A 452 -35.92 -3.90 16.46
CA ASP A 452 -35.76 -3.86 15.01
C ASP A 452 -34.74 -4.90 14.49
N VAL A 453 -34.07 -5.65 15.38
CA VAL A 453 -33.06 -6.64 15.04
C VAL A 453 -33.59 -7.70 14.05
N GLY A 454 -34.86 -8.03 14.10
CA GLY A 454 -35.53 -8.99 13.23
C GLY A 454 -36.05 -8.40 11.90
N THR A 455 -35.80 -7.12 11.61
CA THR A 455 -36.32 -6.45 10.41
C THR A 455 -35.81 -7.15 9.15
N ARG A 456 -36.75 -7.47 8.24
CA ARG A 456 -36.48 -7.94 6.89
C ARG A 456 -37.24 -7.09 5.89
N ALA A 457 -36.64 -6.85 4.72
CA ALA A 457 -37.22 -6.07 3.64
C ALA A 457 -37.29 -6.91 2.37
N ALA A 458 -38.43 -6.86 1.70
CA ALA A 458 -38.58 -7.45 0.37
C ALA A 458 -37.74 -6.65 -0.65
N VAL A 459 -37.04 -7.38 -1.52
CA VAL A 459 -36.26 -6.76 -2.60
C VAL A 459 -37.16 -6.64 -3.84
N ALA A 460 -37.30 -5.43 -4.36
CA ALA A 460 -38.19 -5.14 -5.48
C ALA A 460 -37.87 -6.03 -6.71
N GLY A 461 -38.92 -6.64 -7.28
CA GLY A 461 -38.77 -7.51 -8.45
C GLY A 461 -38.02 -8.85 -8.20
N ARG A 462 -37.68 -9.19 -6.95
CA ARG A 462 -37.01 -10.42 -6.54
C ARG A 462 -37.93 -11.26 -5.66
N ASN A 463 -37.65 -12.56 -5.54
CA ASN A 463 -38.43 -13.52 -4.74
C ASN A 463 -37.80 -13.83 -3.39
N PHE A 464 -37.01 -12.86 -2.84
CA PHE A 464 -36.37 -13.01 -1.55
C PHE A 464 -36.42 -11.70 -0.75
N GLU A 465 -36.18 -11.83 0.54
CA GLU A 465 -36.01 -10.71 1.48
C GLU A 465 -34.60 -10.67 2.03
N ILE A 466 -34.13 -9.47 2.38
CA ILE A 466 -32.89 -9.26 3.10
C ILE A 466 -33.11 -8.60 4.45
N GLY A 467 -32.24 -8.84 5.40
CA GLY A 467 -32.35 -8.30 6.76
C GLY A 467 -31.00 -7.90 7.35
N HIS A 468 -31.04 -7.46 8.62
CA HIS A 468 -29.80 -7.18 9.34
C HIS A 468 -28.92 -8.41 9.43
N GLY A 469 -27.65 -8.28 9.06
CA GLY A 469 -26.66 -9.35 9.09
C GLY A 469 -26.58 -10.17 7.82
N ASP A 470 -27.43 -9.91 6.82
CA ASP A 470 -27.31 -10.62 5.55
C ASP A 470 -26.04 -10.17 4.82
N VAL A 471 -25.31 -11.15 4.29
CA VAL A 471 -24.06 -10.95 3.53
C VAL A 471 -24.44 -10.57 2.11
N VAL A 472 -24.16 -9.34 1.70
CA VAL A 472 -24.45 -8.84 0.35
C VAL A 472 -23.21 -8.76 -0.53
N ILE A 473 -22.00 -8.87 0.04
CA ILE A 473 -20.73 -8.95 -0.68
C ILE A 473 -19.90 -10.11 -0.10
N ALA A 474 -19.49 -11.04 -0.95
CA ALA A 474 -18.52 -12.08 -0.64
C ALA A 474 -17.38 -12.02 -1.65
N ALA A 475 -16.21 -11.52 -1.25
CA ALA A 475 -15.12 -11.21 -2.17
C ALA A 475 -13.82 -11.93 -1.80
N ILE A 476 -13.31 -12.76 -2.69
CA ILE A 476 -11.93 -13.25 -2.63
C ILE A 476 -11.07 -12.18 -3.28
N THR A 477 -10.37 -11.38 -2.45
CA THR A 477 -9.58 -10.22 -2.89
C THR A 477 -8.09 -10.55 -3.00
N SER A 478 -7.36 -9.77 -3.78
CA SER A 478 -5.93 -9.98 -4.04
C SER A 478 -4.99 -9.61 -2.89
N CYS A 479 -5.46 -8.89 -1.86
CA CYS A 479 -4.61 -8.14 -0.96
C CYS A 479 -3.67 -8.98 -0.08
N THR A 480 -4.16 -10.02 0.61
CA THR A 480 -3.38 -10.75 1.62
C THR A 480 -3.20 -12.22 1.27
N ASN A 481 -4.25 -12.86 0.82
CA ASN A 481 -4.36 -14.31 0.80
C ASN A 481 -4.08 -14.96 -0.55
N THR A 482 -4.19 -14.23 -1.68
CA THR A 482 -4.09 -14.85 -3.01
C THR A 482 -2.67 -15.25 -3.41
N SER A 483 -1.65 -14.72 -2.74
CA SER A 483 -0.27 -15.22 -2.87
C SER A 483 -0.04 -16.57 -2.21
N ASN A 484 -1.05 -17.07 -1.45
CA ASN A 484 -0.97 -18.34 -0.75
C ASN A 484 -1.80 -19.40 -1.46
N PRO A 485 -1.18 -20.33 -2.16
CA PRO A 485 -1.89 -21.38 -2.90
C PRO A 485 -2.76 -22.27 -2.00
N ASN A 486 -2.36 -22.49 -0.73
CA ASN A 486 -3.10 -23.35 0.19
C ASN A 486 -4.53 -22.85 0.40
N VAL A 487 -4.71 -21.56 0.66
CA VAL A 487 -6.04 -21.01 0.94
C VAL A 487 -6.89 -20.84 -0.31
N LEU A 488 -6.28 -20.62 -1.48
CA LEU A 488 -7.00 -20.51 -2.75
C LEU A 488 -7.47 -21.88 -3.24
N VAL A 489 -6.62 -22.88 -3.15
CA VAL A 489 -6.99 -24.29 -3.44
C VAL A 489 -8.06 -24.75 -2.46
N ALA A 490 -7.94 -24.41 -1.17
CA ALA A 490 -8.98 -24.71 -0.17
C ALA A 490 -10.33 -24.09 -0.56
N ALA A 491 -10.37 -22.83 -1.00
CA ALA A 491 -11.59 -22.17 -1.47
C ALA A 491 -12.22 -22.90 -2.67
N GLY A 492 -11.40 -23.27 -3.66
CA GLY A 492 -11.83 -24.05 -4.81
C GLY A 492 -12.37 -25.45 -4.44
N LEU A 493 -11.76 -26.11 -3.45
CA LEU A 493 -12.21 -27.42 -2.96
C LEU A 493 -13.52 -27.30 -2.17
N VAL A 494 -13.71 -26.23 -1.38
CA VAL A 494 -15.02 -25.94 -0.74
C VAL A 494 -16.09 -25.74 -1.82
N ALA A 495 -15.81 -24.96 -2.86
CA ALA A 495 -16.73 -24.76 -3.99
C ALA A 495 -17.08 -26.07 -4.68
N ARG A 496 -16.09 -26.92 -4.98
CA ARG A 496 -16.26 -28.26 -5.59
C ARG A 496 -17.16 -29.15 -4.75
N LYS A 497 -16.88 -29.29 -3.45
CA LYS A 497 -17.66 -30.15 -2.54
C LYS A 497 -19.06 -29.58 -2.31
N ALA A 498 -19.24 -28.27 -2.19
CA ALA A 498 -20.54 -27.63 -2.06
C ALA A 498 -21.42 -27.86 -3.31
N ARG A 499 -20.83 -27.63 -4.50
CA ARG A 499 -21.50 -27.89 -5.79
C ARG A 499 -21.91 -29.35 -5.97
N ALA A 500 -21.04 -30.29 -5.59
CA ALA A 500 -21.36 -31.74 -5.64
C ALA A 500 -22.55 -32.10 -4.75
N LYS A 501 -22.83 -31.34 -3.71
CA LYS A 501 -23.99 -31.47 -2.84
C LYS A 501 -25.20 -30.63 -3.31
N GLY A 502 -25.09 -29.89 -4.41
CA GLY A 502 -26.17 -29.08 -4.98
C GLY A 502 -26.36 -27.71 -4.32
N LEU A 503 -25.39 -27.22 -3.54
CA LEU A 503 -25.44 -25.88 -2.96
C LEU A 503 -25.09 -24.80 -4.01
N THR A 504 -25.70 -23.63 -3.87
CA THR A 504 -25.42 -22.41 -4.64
C THR A 504 -25.25 -21.21 -3.70
N ALA A 505 -24.54 -20.18 -4.13
CA ALA A 505 -24.51 -18.92 -3.39
C ALA A 505 -25.91 -18.31 -3.30
N LYS A 506 -26.17 -17.55 -2.23
CA LYS A 506 -27.47 -16.87 -2.07
C LYS A 506 -27.65 -15.80 -3.14
N PRO A 507 -28.86 -15.61 -3.67
CA PRO A 507 -29.11 -14.72 -4.81
C PRO A 507 -28.91 -13.22 -4.51
N TRP A 508 -28.83 -12.84 -3.25
CA TRP A 508 -28.53 -11.45 -2.82
C TRP A 508 -27.05 -11.18 -2.59
N VAL A 509 -26.17 -12.19 -2.75
CA VAL A 509 -24.73 -12.05 -2.50
C VAL A 509 -23.99 -11.76 -3.80
N LYS A 510 -23.41 -10.58 -3.91
CA LYS A 510 -22.45 -10.24 -4.95
C LYS A 510 -21.14 -10.98 -4.66
N THR A 511 -20.80 -11.94 -5.51
CA THR A 511 -19.58 -12.75 -5.41
C THR A 511 -18.51 -12.26 -6.39
N SER A 512 -17.22 -12.35 -6.02
CA SER A 512 -16.12 -12.01 -6.92
C SER A 512 -14.82 -12.71 -6.53
N LEU A 513 -13.96 -12.99 -7.52
CA LEU A 513 -12.59 -13.44 -7.37
C LEU A 513 -11.67 -12.46 -8.09
N ALA A 514 -10.80 -11.77 -7.33
CA ALA A 514 -9.74 -10.92 -7.88
C ALA A 514 -8.38 -11.49 -7.47
N PRO A 515 -7.73 -12.30 -8.31
CA PRO A 515 -6.43 -12.88 -8.00
C PRO A 515 -5.35 -11.80 -7.91
N GLY A 516 -4.36 -12.03 -7.05
CA GLY A 516 -3.21 -11.12 -6.91
C GLY A 516 -2.15 -11.29 -7.99
N SER A 517 -2.20 -12.36 -8.77
CA SER A 517 -1.39 -12.55 -9.98
C SER A 517 -2.09 -13.52 -10.96
N GLN A 518 -1.66 -13.47 -12.21
CA GLN A 518 -2.15 -14.40 -13.23
C GLN A 518 -1.74 -15.87 -12.96
N VAL A 519 -0.71 -16.10 -12.14
CA VAL A 519 -0.29 -17.45 -11.74
C VAL A 519 -1.39 -18.17 -10.96
N VAL A 520 -2.14 -17.43 -10.14
CA VAL A 520 -3.30 -17.97 -9.39
C VAL A 520 -4.32 -18.58 -10.36
N THR A 521 -4.65 -17.87 -11.43
CA THR A 521 -5.58 -18.37 -12.46
C THR A 521 -5.01 -19.61 -13.18
N GLU A 522 -3.70 -19.67 -13.42
CA GLU A 522 -3.06 -20.83 -14.06
C GLU A 522 -3.25 -22.11 -13.23
N TYR A 523 -2.92 -22.09 -11.92
CA TYR A 523 -3.06 -23.32 -11.12
C TYR A 523 -4.52 -23.66 -10.79
N LEU A 524 -5.42 -22.67 -10.65
CA LEU A 524 -6.85 -22.94 -10.48
C LEU A 524 -7.46 -23.56 -11.74
N ASN A 525 -7.04 -23.14 -12.93
CA ASN A 525 -7.44 -23.74 -14.20
C ASN A 525 -6.87 -25.16 -14.35
N ALA A 526 -5.58 -25.34 -14.06
CA ALA A 526 -4.92 -26.65 -14.14
C ALA A 526 -5.56 -27.70 -13.21
N SER A 527 -6.06 -27.27 -12.05
CA SER A 527 -6.76 -28.12 -11.09
C SER A 527 -8.25 -28.31 -11.38
N GLY A 528 -8.81 -27.54 -12.34
CA GLY A 528 -10.24 -27.48 -12.64
C GLY A 528 -11.09 -26.80 -11.56
N LEU A 529 -10.46 -26.15 -10.55
CA LEU A 529 -11.16 -25.48 -9.46
C LEU A 529 -11.78 -24.14 -9.89
N SER A 530 -11.29 -23.52 -10.96
CA SER A 530 -11.92 -22.32 -11.54
C SER A 530 -13.37 -22.59 -11.93
N ALA A 531 -13.66 -23.72 -12.58
CA ALA A 531 -15.03 -24.07 -12.99
C ALA A 531 -15.97 -24.29 -11.80
N ASP A 532 -15.45 -24.76 -10.66
CA ASP A 532 -16.23 -24.95 -9.45
C ASP A 532 -16.53 -23.62 -8.75
N LEU A 533 -15.54 -22.69 -8.71
CA LEU A 533 -15.71 -21.32 -8.21
C LEU A 533 -16.68 -20.53 -9.09
N ASP A 534 -16.51 -20.58 -10.42
CA ASP A 534 -17.39 -19.92 -11.39
C ASP A 534 -18.84 -20.35 -11.23
N ALA A 535 -19.09 -21.65 -10.96
CA ALA A 535 -20.44 -22.17 -10.75
C ALA A 535 -21.13 -21.60 -9.49
N LEU A 536 -20.37 -21.10 -8.54
CA LEU A 536 -20.86 -20.38 -7.35
C LEU A 536 -20.83 -18.85 -7.51
N GLY A 537 -20.54 -18.33 -8.71
CA GLY A 537 -20.50 -16.90 -9.00
C GLY A 537 -19.14 -16.23 -8.71
N PHE A 538 -18.12 -16.96 -8.29
CA PHE A 538 -16.77 -16.43 -8.05
C PHE A 538 -15.94 -16.43 -9.34
N GLN A 539 -16.44 -15.77 -10.39
CA GLN A 539 -15.68 -15.53 -11.60
C GLN A 539 -14.52 -14.56 -11.32
N THR A 540 -13.44 -14.72 -12.07
CA THR A 540 -12.35 -13.72 -12.06
C THR A 540 -12.88 -12.40 -12.62
N VAL A 541 -12.78 -11.32 -11.82
CA VAL A 541 -13.30 -9.99 -12.18
C VAL A 541 -12.21 -9.00 -12.58
N GLY A 542 -10.96 -9.28 -12.25
CA GLY A 542 -9.78 -8.45 -12.52
C GLY A 542 -8.57 -8.98 -11.77
N TYR A 543 -7.40 -8.40 -12.07
CA TYR A 543 -6.14 -8.66 -11.34
C TYR A 543 -5.68 -7.36 -10.69
N GLY A 544 -5.66 -7.30 -9.36
CA GLY A 544 -5.29 -6.10 -8.61
C GLY A 544 -6.20 -5.83 -7.41
N CYS A 545 -6.03 -4.69 -6.78
CA CYS A 545 -6.75 -4.31 -5.58
C CYS A 545 -8.18 -3.89 -5.91
N THR A 546 -9.17 -4.68 -5.49
CA THR A 546 -10.59 -4.44 -5.76
C THR A 546 -11.35 -4.07 -4.49
N THR A 547 -12.12 -4.98 -3.92
CA THR A 547 -13.02 -4.75 -2.79
C THR A 547 -12.35 -4.11 -1.57
N CYS A 548 -11.13 -4.50 -1.23
CA CYS A 548 -10.40 -3.97 -0.05
C CYS A 548 -10.07 -2.45 -0.14
N ILE A 549 -10.01 -1.86 -1.34
CA ILE A 549 -9.77 -0.43 -1.56
C ILE A 549 -11.06 0.36 -1.85
N GLY A 550 -12.20 -0.30 -1.89
CA GLY A 550 -13.47 0.34 -2.23
C GLY A 550 -13.87 0.22 -3.71
N ASN A 551 -13.16 -0.61 -4.46
CA ASN A 551 -13.46 -0.92 -5.86
C ASN A 551 -14.41 -2.13 -6.00
N SER A 552 -15.31 -2.32 -5.03
CA SER A 552 -16.32 -3.40 -5.07
C SER A 552 -17.34 -3.24 -6.22
N GLY A 553 -17.41 -2.04 -6.80
CA GLY A 553 -18.47 -1.69 -7.72
C GLY A 553 -19.83 -1.58 -7.03
N PRO A 554 -20.89 -1.22 -7.78
CA PRO A 554 -22.23 -1.07 -7.23
C PRO A 554 -22.83 -2.45 -6.85
N LEU A 555 -23.74 -2.48 -5.87
CA LEU A 555 -24.71 -3.56 -5.69
C LEU A 555 -25.81 -3.43 -6.75
N ASP A 556 -26.59 -4.49 -6.93
CA ASP A 556 -27.85 -4.39 -7.68
C ASP A 556 -28.72 -3.30 -7.06
N GLU A 557 -29.30 -2.44 -7.90
CA GLU A 557 -30.02 -1.26 -7.46
C GLU A 557 -31.15 -1.61 -6.46
N GLU A 558 -31.89 -2.66 -6.72
CA GLU A 558 -33.01 -3.10 -5.88
C GLU A 558 -32.53 -3.59 -4.49
N ILE A 559 -31.30 -4.15 -4.40
CA ILE A 559 -30.69 -4.56 -3.13
C ILE A 559 -30.19 -3.32 -2.38
N ALA A 560 -29.55 -2.39 -3.09
CA ALA A 560 -29.07 -1.15 -2.50
C ALA A 560 -30.23 -0.31 -1.92
N ASP A 561 -31.31 -0.16 -2.66
CA ASP A 561 -32.53 0.55 -2.24
C ASP A 561 -33.17 -0.12 -1.01
N ALA A 562 -33.31 -1.45 -1.01
CA ALA A 562 -33.83 -2.19 0.14
C ALA A 562 -33.00 -1.97 1.42
N ILE A 563 -31.66 -1.89 1.28
CA ILE A 563 -30.76 -1.59 2.41
C ILE A 563 -30.97 -0.14 2.92
N GLU A 564 -31.01 0.84 2.00
CA GLU A 564 -31.08 2.26 2.34
C GLU A 564 -32.43 2.65 2.93
N ASP A 565 -33.52 2.26 2.27
CA ASP A 565 -34.90 2.59 2.68
C ASP A 565 -35.26 2.00 4.04
N ASN A 566 -34.77 0.80 4.34
CA ASN A 566 -35.05 0.11 5.61
C ASN A 566 -33.93 0.23 6.63
N LYS A 567 -32.86 1.02 6.32
CA LYS A 567 -31.70 1.23 7.19
C LYS A 567 -31.05 -0.09 7.68
N LEU A 568 -30.98 -1.08 6.80
CA LEU A 568 -30.46 -2.40 7.16
C LEU A 568 -28.94 -2.32 7.40
N VAL A 569 -28.47 -3.11 8.33
CA VAL A 569 -27.03 -3.38 8.52
C VAL A 569 -26.66 -4.58 7.66
N ALA A 570 -26.32 -4.31 6.41
CA ALA A 570 -25.77 -5.30 5.50
C ALA A 570 -24.30 -5.60 5.82
N VAL A 571 -23.84 -6.79 5.43
CA VAL A 571 -22.53 -7.34 5.75
C VAL A 571 -21.70 -7.62 4.50
N SER A 572 -20.38 -7.39 4.57
CA SER A 572 -19.41 -7.94 3.64
C SER A 572 -18.50 -8.96 4.32
N VAL A 573 -18.14 -10.03 3.61
CA VAL A 573 -17.10 -10.99 3.99
C VAL A 573 -16.05 -11.01 2.90
N LEU A 574 -14.79 -10.68 3.24
CA LEU A 574 -13.74 -10.54 2.24
C LEU A 574 -12.40 -11.08 2.74
N SER A 575 -11.60 -11.64 1.82
CA SER A 575 -10.25 -12.14 2.13
C SER A 575 -9.16 -11.06 2.05
N GLY A 576 -9.51 -9.85 2.44
CA GLY A 576 -8.63 -8.67 2.44
C GLY A 576 -7.85 -8.49 3.74
N ASN A 577 -7.25 -7.30 3.89
CA ASN A 577 -6.51 -6.87 5.07
C ASN A 577 -7.14 -5.69 5.81
N ARG A 578 -8.11 -5.00 5.20
CA ARG A 578 -8.83 -3.85 5.78
C ARG A 578 -10.33 -4.00 5.61
N ASN A 579 -11.05 -3.63 6.66
CA ASN A 579 -12.51 -3.74 6.73
C ASN A 579 -13.18 -2.52 7.38
N PHE A 580 -12.58 -1.33 7.17
CA PHE A 580 -13.12 -0.11 7.75
C PHE A 580 -14.49 0.24 7.17
N GLU A 581 -15.41 0.71 8.02
CA GLU A 581 -16.74 1.19 7.59
C GLU A 581 -16.60 2.34 6.57
N GLY A 582 -17.42 2.28 5.52
CA GLY A 582 -17.39 3.26 4.41
C GLY A 582 -16.23 3.11 3.43
N ARG A 583 -15.33 2.12 3.65
CA ARG A 583 -14.22 1.82 2.75
C ARG A 583 -14.58 0.76 1.71
N ILE A 584 -15.27 -0.31 2.12
CA ILE A 584 -15.55 -1.47 1.26
C ILE A 584 -16.67 -1.17 0.27
N SER A 585 -17.78 -0.65 0.76
CA SER A 585 -18.95 -0.22 0.00
C SER A 585 -19.74 0.81 0.82
N PRO A 586 -20.38 1.80 0.18
CA PRO A 586 -21.22 2.76 0.90
C PRO A 586 -22.46 2.11 1.53
N ASN A 587 -22.93 1.00 0.97
CA ASN A 587 -24.14 0.29 1.40
C ASN A 587 -23.89 -0.72 2.54
N VAL A 588 -22.63 -0.97 2.92
CA VAL A 588 -22.28 -2.00 3.90
C VAL A 588 -21.67 -1.36 5.16
N ARG A 589 -22.20 -1.71 6.32
CA ARG A 589 -21.78 -1.14 7.62
C ARG A 589 -20.96 -2.10 8.48
N ALA A 590 -21.09 -3.40 8.26
CA ALA A 590 -20.33 -4.41 8.97
C ALA A 590 -19.46 -5.21 7.98
N ASN A 591 -18.15 -5.21 8.20
CA ASN A 591 -17.20 -5.81 7.26
C ASN A 591 -16.32 -6.83 8.01
N TYR A 592 -16.24 -8.06 7.50
CA TYR A 592 -15.47 -9.13 8.12
C TYR A 592 -14.34 -9.62 7.22
N LEU A 593 -13.13 -9.66 7.75
CA LEU A 593 -11.99 -10.35 7.14
C LEU A 593 -12.08 -11.84 7.43
N ALA A 594 -11.89 -12.65 6.41
CA ALA A 594 -12.00 -14.10 6.46
C ALA A 594 -10.99 -14.76 5.52
N SER A 595 -10.69 -16.04 5.75
CA SER A 595 -9.94 -16.83 4.76
C SER A 595 -10.78 -17.04 3.47
N PRO A 596 -10.14 -17.20 2.30
CA PRO A 596 -10.86 -17.47 1.05
C PRO A 596 -11.88 -18.62 1.12
N PRO A 597 -11.61 -19.79 1.74
CA PRO A 597 -12.62 -20.82 1.89
C PRO A 597 -13.81 -20.39 2.76
N LEU A 598 -13.59 -19.56 3.80
CA LEU A 598 -14.70 -19.01 4.60
C LEU A 598 -15.50 -17.96 3.82
N VAL A 599 -14.89 -17.19 2.92
CA VAL A 599 -15.63 -16.28 2.01
C VAL A 599 -16.62 -17.07 1.17
N VAL A 600 -16.18 -18.20 0.59
CA VAL A 600 -17.07 -19.11 -0.16
C VAL A 600 -18.18 -19.67 0.73
N ALA A 601 -17.85 -20.11 1.94
CA ALA A 601 -18.81 -20.67 2.88
C ALA A 601 -19.89 -19.66 3.31
N TYR A 602 -19.50 -18.40 3.56
CA TYR A 602 -20.42 -17.31 3.89
C TYR A 602 -21.30 -16.86 2.69
N ALA A 603 -20.82 -17.00 1.45
CA ALA A 603 -21.66 -16.80 0.27
C ALA A 603 -22.77 -17.86 0.18
N LEU A 604 -22.48 -19.10 0.59
CA LEU A 604 -23.47 -20.19 0.65
C LEU A 604 -24.46 -20.00 1.80
N LEU A 605 -24.00 -19.60 2.97
CA LEU A 605 -24.83 -19.33 4.16
C LEU A 605 -25.69 -18.06 3.99
N GLY A 606 -25.09 -16.98 3.49
CA GLY A 606 -25.76 -15.72 3.17
C GLY A 606 -26.03 -14.79 4.35
N THR A 607 -25.60 -15.12 5.57
CA THR A 607 -25.84 -14.29 6.77
C THR A 607 -24.78 -14.47 7.85
N MET A 608 -24.52 -13.43 8.66
CA MET A 608 -23.70 -13.49 9.87
C MET A 608 -24.51 -13.82 11.14
N THR A 609 -25.83 -13.95 11.05
CA THR A 609 -26.67 -14.18 12.21
C THR A 609 -26.77 -15.65 12.62
N GLN A 610 -26.30 -16.57 11.76
CA GLN A 610 -26.28 -18.01 12.00
C GLN A 610 -24.85 -18.48 12.34
N ASP A 611 -24.76 -19.46 13.22
CA ASP A 611 -23.48 -20.09 13.56
C ASP A 611 -23.06 -21.09 12.48
N ILE A 612 -22.15 -20.69 11.62
CA ILE A 612 -21.66 -21.48 10.50
C ILE A 612 -21.03 -22.82 10.91
N THR A 613 -20.62 -22.97 12.20
CA THR A 613 -19.97 -24.18 12.69
C THR A 613 -20.98 -25.27 13.08
N THR A 614 -22.19 -24.88 13.43
CA THR A 614 -23.23 -25.79 13.96
C THR A 614 -24.52 -25.81 13.10
N GLU A 615 -24.83 -24.74 12.40
CA GLU A 615 -26.00 -24.62 11.54
C GLU A 615 -25.67 -24.99 10.08
N PRO A 616 -26.65 -25.48 9.30
CA PRO A 616 -26.40 -25.90 7.90
C PRO A 616 -26.17 -24.69 6.99
N LEU A 617 -25.23 -24.80 6.04
CA LEU A 617 -25.02 -23.84 4.95
C LEU A 617 -26.23 -23.77 3.99
N GLY A 618 -26.99 -24.84 3.91
CA GLY A 618 -28.18 -24.99 3.06
C GLY A 618 -28.66 -26.42 2.98
N THR A 619 -29.61 -26.64 2.08
CA THR A 619 -30.16 -27.97 1.82
C THR A 619 -29.57 -28.52 0.53
N GLY A 620 -29.02 -29.72 0.59
CA GLY A 620 -28.44 -30.42 -0.56
C GLY A 620 -29.51 -30.89 -1.57
N SER A 621 -29.08 -31.32 -2.74
CA SER A 621 -29.93 -31.86 -3.79
C SER A 621 -30.66 -33.16 -3.38
N ASP A 622 -30.16 -33.83 -2.33
CA ASP A 622 -30.82 -35.02 -1.71
C ASP A 622 -31.82 -34.63 -0.61
N GLY A 623 -32.10 -33.36 -0.41
CA GLY A 623 -33.02 -32.83 0.60
C GLY A 623 -32.46 -32.78 2.02
N LYS A 624 -31.18 -33.12 2.23
CA LYS A 624 -30.58 -33.12 3.57
C LYS A 624 -29.83 -31.82 3.84
N PRO A 625 -29.70 -31.41 5.12
CA PRO A 625 -28.87 -30.26 5.52
C PRO A 625 -27.41 -30.56 5.22
N VAL A 626 -26.69 -29.57 4.70
CA VAL A 626 -25.24 -29.62 4.42
C VAL A 626 -24.54 -28.64 5.36
N TYR A 627 -23.56 -29.12 6.09
CA TYR A 627 -22.79 -28.34 7.09
C TYR A 627 -21.41 -27.97 6.57
N LEU A 628 -20.76 -27.00 7.22
CA LEU A 628 -19.41 -26.59 6.86
C LEU A 628 -18.42 -27.76 6.85
N ARG A 629 -18.47 -28.65 7.85
CA ARG A 629 -17.63 -29.85 7.93
C ARG A 629 -17.78 -30.83 6.76
N ASP A 630 -18.91 -30.79 6.07
CA ASP A 630 -19.19 -31.68 4.92
C ASP A 630 -18.52 -31.22 3.62
N VAL A 631 -18.11 -29.93 3.59
CA VAL A 631 -17.51 -29.31 2.41
C VAL A 631 -16.08 -28.82 2.66
N TRP A 632 -15.61 -28.78 3.94
CA TRP A 632 -14.27 -28.34 4.27
C TRP A 632 -13.21 -29.35 3.79
N PRO A 633 -12.13 -28.92 3.09
CA PRO A 633 -11.07 -29.83 2.65
C PRO A 633 -10.10 -30.16 3.77
N THR A 634 -9.47 -31.32 3.70
CA THR A 634 -8.33 -31.67 4.54
C THR A 634 -7.03 -31.05 4.02
N ASN A 635 -6.03 -30.89 4.89
CA ASN A 635 -4.69 -30.43 4.48
C ASN A 635 -4.04 -31.36 3.45
N ALA A 636 -4.33 -32.67 3.52
CA ALA A 636 -3.84 -33.64 2.56
C ALA A 636 -4.45 -33.43 1.15
N GLU A 637 -5.76 -33.17 1.05
CA GLU A 637 -6.40 -32.84 -0.24
C GLU A 637 -5.83 -31.56 -0.85
N ILE A 638 -5.58 -30.54 -0.04
CA ILE A 638 -4.98 -29.27 -0.48
C ILE A 638 -3.56 -29.52 -1.03
N ALA A 639 -2.72 -30.21 -0.26
CA ALA A 639 -1.34 -30.50 -0.64
C ALA A 639 -1.27 -31.35 -1.92
N GLU A 640 -2.15 -32.33 -2.10
CA GLU A 640 -2.27 -33.14 -3.31
C GLU A 640 -2.53 -32.29 -4.55
N VAL A 641 -3.50 -31.36 -4.48
CA VAL A 641 -3.82 -30.46 -5.61
C VAL A 641 -2.63 -29.55 -5.92
N ILE A 642 -2.01 -28.93 -4.91
CA ILE A 642 -0.88 -28.03 -5.09
C ILE A 642 0.29 -28.76 -5.77
N SER A 643 0.64 -29.95 -5.28
CA SER A 643 1.75 -30.72 -5.83
C SER A 643 1.58 -31.10 -7.32
N LYS A 644 0.32 -31.20 -7.78
CA LYS A 644 -0.01 -31.56 -9.17
C LYS A 644 -0.16 -30.35 -10.09
N CYS A 645 -0.57 -29.21 -9.55
CA CYS A 645 -1.08 -28.08 -10.35
C CYS A 645 -0.27 -26.80 -10.25
N LEU A 646 0.66 -26.68 -9.29
CA LEU A 646 1.53 -25.52 -9.15
C LEU A 646 2.95 -25.86 -9.62
N SER A 647 3.47 -25.08 -10.57
CA SER A 647 4.81 -25.33 -11.12
C SER A 647 5.58 -24.04 -11.42
N ARG A 648 6.92 -24.16 -11.48
CA ARG A 648 7.85 -23.08 -11.85
C ARG A 648 7.54 -22.50 -13.24
N GLU A 649 7.12 -23.36 -14.18
CA GLU A 649 6.84 -22.99 -15.57
C GLU A 649 5.68 -21.96 -15.65
N GLN A 650 4.71 -22.02 -14.76
CA GLN A 650 3.61 -21.06 -14.70
C GLN A 650 4.11 -19.65 -14.35
N PHE A 651 5.04 -19.54 -13.39
CA PHE A 651 5.68 -18.28 -13.04
C PHE A 651 6.51 -17.74 -14.21
N LEU A 652 7.36 -18.56 -14.81
CA LEU A 652 8.17 -18.17 -15.96
C LEU A 652 7.31 -17.72 -17.14
N LYS A 653 6.22 -18.43 -17.41
CA LYS A 653 5.27 -18.07 -18.48
C LYS A 653 4.61 -16.71 -18.24
N ARG A 654 4.14 -16.45 -17.01
CA ARG A 654 3.38 -15.24 -16.71
C ARG A 654 4.26 -14.02 -16.50
N TYR A 655 5.42 -14.17 -15.87
CA TYR A 655 6.33 -13.07 -15.62
C TYR A 655 7.35 -12.82 -16.74
N GLY A 656 7.53 -13.76 -17.68
CA GLY A 656 8.47 -13.58 -18.80
C GLY A 656 8.19 -12.37 -19.68
N GLU A 657 6.95 -11.92 -19.77
CA GLU A 657 6.51 -10.74 -20.53
C GLU A 657 5.82 -9.68 -19.63
N VAL A 658 6.14 -9.63 -18.35
CA VAL A 658 5.47 -8.80 -17.34
C VAL A 658 5.36 -7.32 -17.71
N PHE A 659 6.32 -6.77 -18.45
CA PHE A 659 6.34 -5.37 -18.89
C PHE A 659 5.66 -5.11 -20.25
N LYS A 660 5.23 -6.15 -20.95
CA LYS A 660 4.61 -6.03 -22.29
C LYS A 660 3.16 -5.55 -22.22
N GLY A 661 2.39 -6.11 -21.30
CA GLY A 661 0.98 -5.79 -21.07
C GLY A 661 0.01 -6.24 -22.16
N PRO A 662 -1.30 -5.97 -21.98
CA PRO A 662 -2.35 -6.32 -22.92
C PRO A 662 -2.27 -5.45 -24.19
N LYS A 663 -3.01 -5.85 -25.25
CA LYS A 663 -3.03 -5.15 -26.53
C LYS A 663 -3.45 -3.69 -26.40
N GLN A 664 -4.41 -3.40 -25.52
CA GLN A 664 -4.89 -2.04 -25.24
C GLN A 664 -3.75 -1.16 -24.72
N TRP A 665 -2.93 -1.65 -23.78
CA TRP A 665 -1.75 -0.95 -23.26
C TRP A 665 -0.72 -0.69 -24.36
N GLN A 666 -0.45 -1.70 -25.22
CA GLN A 666 0.52 -1.58 -26.30
C GLN A 666 0.08 -0.58 -27.39
N ALA A 667 -1.25 -0.40 -27.56
CA ALA A 667 -1.82 0.51 -28.54
C ALA A 667 -1.81 1.99 -28.12
N LEU A 668 -1.52 2.30 -26.86
CA LEU A 668 -1.46 3.69 -26.37
C LEU A 668 -0.37 4.46 -27.09
N GLN A 669 -0.75 5.59 -27.73
CA GLN A 669 0.16 6.50 -28.40
C GLN A 669 0.73 7.51 -27.40
N VAL A 670 2.04 7.69 -27.41
CA VAL A 670 2.73 8.66 -26.53
C VAL A 670 3.73 9.48 -27.33
N GLU A 671 3.83 10.75 -27.00
CA GLU A 671 4.92 11.59 -27.49
C GLU A 671 6.21 11.18 -26.78
N THR A 672 7.23 10.79 -27.53
CA THR A 672 8.54 10.41 -27.01
C THR A 672 9.57 11.50 -27.28
N GLY A 673 10.56 11.64 -26.37
CA GLY A 673 11.73 12.51 -26.62
C GLY A 673 11.59 13.96 -26.16
N THR A 674 10.54 14.33 -25.42
CA THR A 674 10.43 15.65 -24.78
C THR A 674 10.95 15.56 -23.34
N GLY A 675 11.88 16.46 -22.95
CA GLY A 675 12.40 16.52 -21.58
C GLY A 675 11.32 16.84 -20.55
N THR A 676 10.28 17.61 -20.92
CA THR A 676 9.13 17.98 -20.07
C THR A 676 7.84 17.36 -20.62
N TYR A 677 6.84 17.20 -19.72
CA TYR A 677 5.52 16.73 -20.10
C TYR A 677 4.68 17.85 -20.70
N ARG A 678 3.94 17.54 -21.76
CA ARG A 678 3.00 18.50 -22.36
C ARG A 678 1.65 18.42 -21.63
N TRP A 679 1.45 19.34 -20.69
CA TRP A 679 0.22 19.40 -19.90
C TRP A 679 -1.00 19.78 -20.77
N ASN A 680 -2.13 19.15 -20.45
CA ASN A 680 -3.42 19.45 -21.07
C ASN A 680 -4.34 20.11 -20.03
N ASP A 681 -4.63 21.41 -20.19
CA ASP A 681 -5.50 22.15 -19.27
C ASP A 681 -6.95 21.65 -19.25
N GLY A 682 -7.38 20.95 -20.30
CA GLY A 682 -8.68 20.29 -20.35
C GLY A 682 -8.78 18.98 -19.59
N SER A 683 -7.60 18.39 -19.22
CA SER A 683 -7.57 17.12 -18.52
C SER A 683 -8.29 17.14 -17.18
N THR A 684 -9.03 16.07 -16.89
CA THR A 684 -9.64 15.84 -15.58
C THR A 684 -8.94 14.74 -14.79
N TYR A 685 -7.85 14.16 -15.32
CA TYR A 685 -7.04 13.11 -14.67
C TYR A 685 -5.63 13.55 -14.32
N VAL A 686 -4.97 14.34 -15.17
CA VAL A 686 -3.56 14.72 -15.01
C VAL A 686 -3.42 16.23 -15.23
N LYS A 687 -2.97 16.95 -14.19
CA LYS A 687 -2.75 18.40 -14.24
C LYS A 687 -1.44 18.81 -13.61
N ASN A 688 -0.82 19.87 -14.15
CA ASN A 688 0.36 20.48 -13.54
C ASN A 688 0.01 21.04 -12.15
N PRO A 689 0.59 20.54 -11.06
CA PRO A 689 0.32 21.06 -9.74
C PRO A 689 1.09 22.39 -9.50
N PRO A 690 0.54 23.32 -8.71
CA PRO A 690 1.12 24.66 -8.52
C PRO A 690 2.30 24.67 -7.54
N TYR A 691 2.87 23.52 -7.16
CA TYR A 691 3.89 23.44 -6.10
C TYR A 691 5.13 24.29 -6.39
N PHE A 692 5.56 24.34 -7.66
CA PHE A 692 6.78 25.02 -8.09
C PHE A 692 6.52 26.38 -8.74
N ASP A 693 5.29 26.92 -8.63
CA ASP A 693 4.97 28.23 -9.16
C ASP A 693 5.73 29.32 -8.38
N GLY A 694 6.47 30.15 -9.13
CA GLY A 694 7.28 31.19 -8.54
C GLY A 694 8.48 30.71 -7.72
N ILE A 695 8.96 29.47 -7.95
CA ILE A 695 10.16 28.95 -7.30
C ILE A 695 11.39 29.79 -7.66
N THR A 696 12.21 30.09 -6.66
CA THR A 696 13.49 30.83 -6.78
C THR A 696 14.62 30.01 -6.18
N MET A 697 15.88 30.29 -6.56
CA MET A 697 17.06 29.59 -6.02
C MET A 697 17.19 29.78 -4.51
N GLU A 698 16.92 31.00 -3.99
CA GLU A 698 16.89 31.24 -2.55
C GLU A 698 15.47 31.04 -2.01
N PRO A 699 15.29 30.27 -0.94
CA PRO A 699 14.00 30.09 -0.30
C PRO A 699 13.53 31.40 0.36
N LYS A 700 12.23 31.60 0.41
CA LYS A 700 11.65 32.69 1.21
C LYS A 700 11.93 32.44 2.69
N PRO A 701 12.30 33.47 3.49
CA PRO A 701 12.46 33.31 4.94
C PRO A 701 11.16 32.75 5.57
N ILE A 702 11.33 31.82 6.49
CA ILE A 702 10.20 31.36 7.33
C ILE A 702 9.91 32.38 8.42
N GLY A 703 8.66 32.48 8.83
CA GLY A 703 8.24 33.43 9.87
C GLY A 703 7.03 32.90 10.62
N ASP A 704 6.64 33.62 11.66
CA ASP A 704 5.51 33.32 12.50
C ASP A 704 4.20 33.26 11.69
N ILE A 705 3.29 32.40 12.08
CA ILE A 705 1.93 32.34 11.53
C ILE A 705 1.04 33.21 12.40
N THR A 706 0.49 34.27 11.84
CA THR A 706 -0.33 35.23 12.58
C THR A 706 -1.68 35.44 11.91
N GLY A 707 -2.72 35.66 12.72
CA GLY A 707 -4.07 35.93 12.25
C GLY A 707 -4.76 34.71 11.59
N ALA A 708 -4.31 33.50 11.87
CA ALA A 708 -4.82 32.29 11.24
C ALA A 708 -6.28 32.00 11.69
N ARG A 709 -7.10 31.50 10.77
CA ARG A 709 -8.45 30.99 11.07
C ARG A 709 -8.44 29.47 11.19
N ILE A 710 -9.34 28.97 12.02
CA ILE A 710 -9.53 27.53 12.19
C ILE A 710 -10.43 27.02 11.07
N LEU A 711 -9.92 26.10 10.26
CA LEU A 711 -10.66 25.49 9.15
C LEU A 711 -11.53 24.31 9.63
N ALA A 712 -11.01 23.52 10.57
CA ALA A 712 -11.72 22.38 11.13
C ALA A 712 -11.22 22.05 12.55
N VAL A 713 -12.14 21.59 13.40
CA VAL A 713 -11.86 20.99 14.71
C VAL A 713 -12.33 19.54 14.66
N LEU A 714 -11.39 18.61 14.69
CA LEU A 714 -11.64 17.19 14.43
C LEU A 714 -11.42 16.34 15.69
N ALA A 715 -12.06 15.17 15.74
CA ALA A 715 -11.96 14.23 16.85
C ALA A 715 -10.66 13.41 16.82
N ASP A 716 -10.56 12.40 17.69
CA ASP A 716 -9.49 11.39 17.69
C ASP A 716 -9.63 10.44 16.49
N ASN A 717 -8.54 9.75 16.15
CA ASN A 717 -8.49 8.69 15.13
C ASN A 717 -8.91 9.17 13.71
N ILE A 718 -8.55 10.39 13.36
CA ILE A 718 -8.74 10.91 12.00
C ILE A 718 -7.76 10.20 11.08
N THR A 719 -8.28 9.35 10.20
CA THR A 719 -7.48 8.57 9.26
C THR A 719 -7.11 9.38 8.02
N THR A 720 -6.11 8.91 7.27
CA THR A 720 -5.79 9.47 5.96
C THR A 720 -6.95 9.33 4.96
N ASP A 721 -7.85 8.35 5.16
CA ASP A 721 -9.11 8.22 4.39
C ASP A 721 -10.12 9.34 4.72
N HIS A 722 -10.14 9.83 5.95
CA HIS A 722 -10.95 11.00 6.34
C HIS A 722 -10.40 12.27 5.71
N ILE A 723 -9.08 12.43 5.67
CA ILE A 723 -8.43 13.64 5.14
C ILE A 723 -8.44 13.64 3.61
N SER A 724 -8.09 12.53 2.98
CA SER A 724 -8.03 12.39 1.51
C SER A 724 -8.68 11.07 1.07
N PRO A 725 -9.97 11.08 0.74
CA PRO A 725 -10.72 9.88 0.34
C PRO A 725 -10.18 9.30 -0.97
N ALA A 726 -10.34 7.98 -1.16
CA ALA A 726 -10.03 7.28 -2.39
C ALA A 726 -11.28 6.83 -3.16
N GLY A 727 -12.42 6.72 -2.49
CA GLY A 727 -13.66 6.18 -3.03
C GLY A 727 -14.39 7.10 -4.02
N SER A 728 -15.67 6.79 -4.27
CA SER A 728 -16.51 7.47 -5.24
C SER A 728 -16.69 8.95 -4.95
N ILE A 729 -16.79 9.75 -6.02
CA ILE A 729 -17.03 11.19 -5.98
C ILE A 729 -18.56 11.45 -6.01
N LYS A 730 -19.08 12.11 -4.97
CA LYS A 730 -20.50 12.48 -4.93
C LYS A 730 -20.81 13.61 -5.90
N LYS A 731 -21.92 13.50 -6.63
CA LYS A 731 -22.40 14.53 -7.58
C LYS A 731 -22.56 15.91 -6.93
N SER A 732 -23.02 15.95 -5.69
CA SER A 732 -23.24 17.19 -4.92
C SER A 732 -22.00 17.75 -4.23
N SER A 733 -20.84 17.09 -4.34
CA SER A 733 -19.59 17.57 -3.73
C SER A 733 -18.92 18.64 -4.60
N PRO A 734 -18.00 19.46 -4.04
CA PRO A 734 -17.20 20.41 -4.83
C PRO A 734 -16.44 19.75 -5.99
N ALA A 735 -15.93 18.50 -5.78
CA ALA A 735 -15.28 17.73 -6.83
C ALA A 735 -16.27 17.26 -7.92
N GLY A 736 -17.48 16.86 -7.53
CA GLY A 736 -18.55 16.51 -8.46
C GLY A 736 -18.99 17.69 -9.32
N ALA A 737 -19.17 18.86 -8.73
CA ALA A 737 -19.48 20.11 -9.43
C ALA A 737 -18.38 20.44 -10.46
N TYR A 738 -17.11 20.38 -10.05
CA TYR A 738 -15.95 20.58 -10.93
C TYR A 738 -15.96 19.65 -12.16
N LEU A 739 -16.31 18.37 -11.98
CA LEU A 739 -16.39 17.40 -13.08
C LEU A 739 -17.57 17.70 -14.01
N LEU A 740 -18.76 18.04 -13.47
CA LEU A 740 -19.94 18.43 -14.25
C LEU A 740 -19.69 19.68 -15.10
N GLU A 741 -19.04 20.70 -14.55
CA GLU A 741 -18.62 21.89 -15.26
C GLU A 741 -17.71 21.58 -16.46
N ARG A 742 -16.96 20.48 -16.39
CA ARG A 742 -16.09 19.98 -17.45
C ARG A 742 -16.76 18.91 -18.33
N GLN A 743 -18.08 18.80 -18.25
CA GLN A 743 -18.89 17.90 -19.07
C GLN A 743 -18.60 16.40 -18.84
N VAL A 744 -18.01 16.03 -17.69
CA VAL A 744 -17.88 14.64 -17.29
C VAL A 744 -19.22 14.18 -16.70
N SER A 745 -19.80 13.12 -17.26
CA SER A 745 -21.05 12.57 -16.77
C SER A 745 -20.85 11.94 -15.37
N ALA A 746 -21.91 11.86 -14.56
CA ALA A 746 -21.81 11.27 -13.21
C ALA A 746 -21.40 9.80 -13.23
N ALA A 747 -21.74 9.07 -14.30
CA ALA A 747 -21.32 7.67 -14.51
C ALA A 747 -19.80 7.55 -14.74
N ASP A 748 -19.17 8.62 -15.26
CA ASP A 748 -17.74 8.67 -15.61
C ASP A 748 -16.88 9.37 -14.55
N PHE A 749 -17.46 9.71 -13.39
CA PHE A 749 -16.71 10.38 -12.32
C PHE A 749 -15.52 9.56 -11.86
N ASN A 750 -15.62 8.24 -11.92
CA ASN A 750 -14.64 7.33 -11.36
C ASN A 750 -14.44 7.61 -9.85
N SER A 751 -13.25 7.44 -9.31
CA SER A 751 -12.97 7.65 -7.90
C SER A 751 -11.95 8.76 -7.67
N TYR A 752 -11.87 9.29 -6.45
CA TYR A 752 -10.77 10.17 -6.03
C TYR A 752 -9.40 9.50 -6.23
N GLY A 753 -9.32 8.17 -5.97
CA GLY A 753 -8.09 7.40 -6.18
C GLY A 753 -7.60 7.46 -7.61
N ALA A 754 -8.50 7.25 -8.57
CA ALA A 754 -8.17 7.30 -10.01
C ALA A 754 -7.79 8.70 -10.49
N ARG A 755 -8.22 9.77 -9.81
CA ARG A 755 -8.00 11.18 -10.20
C ARG A 755 -6.89 11.89 -9.40
N ARG A 756 -6.08 11.14 -8.66
CA ARG A 756 -4.98 11.69 -7.83
C ARG A 756 -3.90 12.44 -8.61
N GLY A 757 -3.81 12.28 -9.93
CA GLY A 757 -2.97 13.10 -10.80
C GLY A 757 -3.52 14.50 -11.07
N ASN A 758 -4.72 14.83 -10.58
CA ASN A 758 -5.35 16.13 -10.74
C ASN A 758 -5.54 16.83 -9.39
N HIS A 759 -4.67 17.80 -9.09
CA HIS A 759 -4.69 18.55 -7.84
C HIS A 759 -6.01 19.30 -7.61
N GLU A 760 -6.70 19.75 -8.66
CA GLU A 760 -7.97 20.46 -8.59
C GLU A 760 -9.09 19.60 -7.98
N ILE A 761 -9.14 18.31 -8.35
CA ILE A 761 -10.10 17.36 -7.79
C ILE A 761 -9.68 16.98 -6.37
N MET A 762 -8.40 16.75 -6.15
CA MET A 762 -7.91 16.27 -4.86
C MET A 762 -8.03 17.32 -3.75
N MET A 763 -7.78 18.60 -4.02
CA MET A 763 -8.00 19.64 -3.02
C MET A 763 -9.49 19.83 -2.69
N ARG A 764 -10.40 19.60 -3.68
CA ARG A 764 -11.86 19.60 -3.45
C ARG A 764 -12.34 18.38 -2.67
N GLY A 765 -11.56 17.26 -2.73
CA GLY A 765 -11.78 16.05 -1.95
C GLY A 765 -11.14 16.06 -0.56
N THR A 766 -10.26 17.03 -0.27
CA THR A 766 -9.59 17.10 1.03
C THR A 766 -10.60 17.41 2.13
N PHE A 767 -10.65 16.56 3.16
CA PHE A 767 -11.67 16.52 4.22
C PHE A 767 -13.11 16.26 3.74
N ALA A 768 -13.33 15.74 2.54
CA ALA A 768 -14.66 15.48 1.99
C ALA A 768 -15.17 14.05 2.26
N ASN A 769 -14.54 13.29 3.14
CA ASN A 769 -15.02 11.96 3.52
C ASN A 769 -16.43 12.06 4.13
N ILE A 770 -17.32 11.15 3.75
CA ILE A 770 -18.73 11.14 4.16
C ILE A 770 -18.95 10.88 5.66
N ARG A 771 -17.94 10.37 6.36
CA ARG A 771 -17.97 10.02 7.79
C ARG A 771 -17.17 10.98 8.68
N ILE A 772 -16.49 11.95 8.10
CA ILE A 772 -15.76 12.95 8.88
C ILE A 772 -16.76 13.81 9.68
N LYS A 773 -16.41 14.09 10.93
CA LYS A 773 -17.20 14.97 11.82
C LYS A 773 -16.34 16.15 12.23
N ASN A 774 -16.83 17.34 11.95
CA ASN A 774 -16.20 18.59 12.34
C ASN A 774 -16.96 19.18 13.53
N GLU A 775 -16.30 19.33 14.67
CA GLU A 775 -16.88 19.87 15.91
C GLU A 775 -17.37 21.32 15.76
N MET A 776 -16.91 22.03 14.72
CA MET A 776 -17.42 23.37 14.37
C MET A 776 -18.87 23.36 13.83
N VAL A 777 -19.37 22.20 13.38
CA VAL A 777 -20.75 22.00 12.87
C VAL A 777 -21.36 20.75 13.51
N PRO A 778 -21.70 20.78 14.81
CA PRO A 778 -22.15 19.61 15.54
C PRO A 778 -23.39 18.95 14.91
N GLY A 779 -23.41 17.63 14.85
CA GLY A 779 -24.50 16.83 14.30
C GLY A 779 -24.47 16.68 12.77
N VAL A 780 -23.49 17.28 12.08
CA VAL A 780 -23.32 17.15 10.63
C VAL A 780 -22.19 16.18 10.33
N GLU A 781 -22.43 15.20 9.46
CA GLU A 781 -21.42 14.31 8.89
C GLU A 781 -21.04 14.76 7.47
N GLY A 782 -19.79 14.48 7.08
CA GLY A 782 -19.23 14.87 5.79
C GLY A 782 -18.35 16.12 5.89
N GLY A 783 -17.76 16.51 4.76
CA GLY A 783 -16.76 17.58 4.65
C GLY A 783 -17.30 19.00 4.80
N MET A 784 -18.01 19.26 5.90
CA MET A 784 -18.64 20.56 6.17
C MET A 784 -17.92 21.32 7.27
N THR A 785 -17.95 22.65 7.17
CA THR A 785 -17.46 23.59 8.18
C THR A 785 -18.35 24.83 8.23
N ARG A 786 -18.02 25.80 9.10
CA ARG A 786 -18.63 27.13 9.10
C ARG A 786 -17.58 28.22 8.83
N LEU A 787 -17.96 29.17 8.04
CA LEU A 787 -17.11 30.33 7.75
C LEU A 787 -17.21 31.33 8.92
N VAL A 788 -16.08 31.80 9.44
CA VAL A 788 -15.98 32.75 10.56
C VAL A 788 -15.25 34.02 10.10
N PRO A 789 -15.81 35.26 10.33
CA PRO A 789 -17.11 35.59 10.93
C PRO A 789 -18.28 35.34 9.97
N GLY A 790 -19.49 35.22 10.50
CA GLY A 790 -20.73 35.10 9.70
C GLY A 790 -21.44 33.76 9.87
N ASN A 791 -20.76 32.70 10.32
CA ASN A 791 -21.30 31.37 10.66
C ASN A 791 -22.06 30.64 9.54
N ALA A 792 -21.81 30.98 8.27
CA ALA A 792 -22.39 30.27 7.13
C ALA A 792 -21.79 28.85 7.05
N GLN A 793 -22.65 27.85 7.07
CA GLN A 793 -22.22 26.45 6.89
C GLN A 793 -22.00 26.17 5.40
N MET A 794 -20.85 25.56 5.07
CA MET A 794 -20.45 25.25 3.69
C MET A 794 -19.43 24.09 3.65
N PRO A 795 -19.15 23.54 2.47
CA PRO A 795 -18.03 22.60 2.29
C PRO A 795 -16.69 23.20 2.75
N ILE A 796 -15.84 22.36 3.36
CA ILE A 796 -14.50 22.80 3.84
C ILE A 796 -13.68 23.42 2.71
N TYR A 797 -13.76 22.86 1.49
CA TYR A 797 -13.10 23.42 0.31
C TYR A 797 -13.54 24.87 0.04
N ASP A 798 -14.84 25.14 0.04
CA ASP A 798 -15.37 26.47 -0.29
C ASP A 798 -14.94 27.51 0.77
N ALA A 799 -14.98 27.14 2.05
CA ALA A 799 -14.48 27.98 3.13
C ALA A 799 -12.98 28.27 3.00
N ALA A 800 -12.18 27.24 2.68
CA ALA A 800 -10.75 27.39 2.47
C ALA A 800 -10.44 28.37 1.32
N MET A 801 -11.15 28.26 0.19
CA MET A 801 -10.98 29.17 -0.95
C MET A 801 -11.37 30.61 -0.60
N HIS A 802 -12.42 30.78 0.22
CA HIS A 802 -12.81 32.09 0.70
C HIS A 802 -11.72 32.76 1.55
N TYR A 803 -11.11 32.02 2.50
CA TYR A 803 -10.00 32.52 3.32
C TYR A 803 -8.74 32.79 2.49
N GLN A 804 -8.42 31.94 1.53
CA GLN A 804 -7.26 32.12 0.64
C GLN A 804 -7.38 33.41 -0.21
N GLN A 805 -8.57 33.72 -0.73
CA GLN A 805 -8.83 34.95 -1.48
C GLN A 805 -8.56 36.21 -0.64
N GLN A 806 -8.68 36.11 0.68
CA GLN A 806 -8.39 37.17 1.64
C GLN A 806 -6.94 37.14 2.16
N GLY A 807 -6.11 36.17 1.75
CA GLY A 807 -4.75 35.97 2.22
C GLY A 807 -4.64 35.51 3.69
N ILE A 808 -5.72 34.94 4.24
CA ILE A 808 -5.79 34.49 5.64
C ILE A 808 -5.21 33.07 5.74
N PRO A 809 -4.17 32.83 6.57
CA PRO A 809 -3.65 31.50 6.81
C PRO A 809 -4.64 30.65 7.62
N LEU A 810 -4.55 29.33 7.45
CA LEU A 810 -5.47 28.38 8.09
C LEU A 810 -4.72 27.41 9.02
N VAL A 811 -5.43 26.96 10.06
CA VAL A 811 -5.00 25.90 10.96
C VAL A 811 -6.11 24.86 11.14
N VAL A 812 -5.68 23.61 11.42
CA VAL A 812 -6.59 22.50 11.76
C VAL A 812 -6.25 22.02 13.16
N PHE A 813 -7.24 21.81 14.00
CA PHE A 813 -7.13 21.16 15.30
C PHE A 813 -7.69 19.74 15.25
N ALA A 814 -7.00 18.78 15.92
CA ALA A 814 -7.54 17.43 16.06
C ALA A 814 -7.07 16.77 17.39
N GLY A 815 -7.54 15.55 17.62
CA GLY A 815 -7.20 14.77 18.79
C GLY A 815 -6.01 13.82 18.59
N LYS A 816 -6.14 12.59 19.11
CA LYS A 816 -5.10 11.56 19.07
C LYS A 816 -5.06 10.83 17.73
N GLU A 817 -3.88 10.29 17.41
CA GLU A 817 -3.63 9.42 16.24
C GLU A 817 -4.06 10.05 14.90
N TYR A 818 -3.79 11.35 14.73
CA TYR A 818 -4.12 12.06 13.49
C TYR A 818 -3.28 11.57 12.31
N GLY A 819 -3.96 11.18 11.22
CA GLY A 819 -3.34 10.69 10.00
C GLY A 819 -3.09 9.18 9.98
N MET A 820 -3.74 8.41 10.87
CA MET A 820 -3.65 6.95 10.88
C MET A 820 -4.17 6.33 9.56
N GLY A 821 -3.62 5.19 9.16
CA GLY A 821 -4.09 4.44 7.99
C GLY A 821 -3.07 4.33 6.88
N SER A 822 -3.51 4.38 5.61
CA SER A 822 -2.61 4.25 4.45
C SER A 822 -1.74 5.49 4.25
N SER A 823 -0.53 5.27 3.71
CA SER A 823 0.40 6.36 3.38
C SER A 823 -0.13 7.18 2.20
N ARG A 824 -0.84 8.26 2.49
CA ARG A 824 -1.40 9.16 1.48
C ARG A 824 -0.74 10.52 1.56
N ASP A 825 0.14 10.81 0.60
CA ASP A 825 0.74 12.11 0.39
C ASP A 825 -0.32 13.21 0.17
N TRP A 826 -1.41 12.89 -0.54
CA TRP A 826 -2.54 13.81 -0.75
C TRP A 826 -3.22 14.27 0.55
N ALA A 827 -3.10 13.54 1.65
CA ALA A 827 -3.55 14.03 2.94
C ALA A 827 -2.73 15.26 3.40
N ALA A 828 -1.48 15.38 2.99
CA ALA A 828 -0.63 16.55 3.25
C ALA A 828 -0.68 17.56 2.08
N LYS A 829 -0.58 17.11 0.83
CA LYS A 829 -0.67 17.96 -0.38
C LYS A 829 -1.99 18.73 -0.41
N GLY A 830 -3.11 18.07 -0.20
CA GLY A 830 -4.43 18.71 -0.15
C GLY A 830 -4.56 19.69 1.01
N THR A 831 -4.07 19.32 2.19
CA THR A 831 -4.05 20.20 3.38
C THR A 831 -3.28 21.49 3.07
N MET A 832 -2.08 21.39 2.48
CA MET A 832 -1.28 22.55 2.07
C MET A 832 -2.00 23.39 1.00
N LEU A 833 -2.60 22.76 -0.02
CA LEU A 833 -3.31 23.44 -1.11
C LEU A 833 -4.57 24.18 -0.63
N LEU A 834 -5.20 23.71 0.44
CA LEU A 834 -6.29 24.45 1.11
C LEU A 834 -5.81 25.67 1.92
N GLY A 835 -4.50 25.94 1.96
CA GLY A 835 -3.95 27.09 2.70
C GLY A 835 -3.68 26.82 4.18
N VAL A 836 -3.78 25.58 4.64
CA VAL A 836 -3.43 25.20 6.00
C VAL A 836 -1.92 25.29 6.20
N ARG A 837 -1.48 26.05 7.20
CA ARG A 837 -0.09 26.29 7.54
C ARG A 837 0.40 25.45 8.70
N ALA A 838 -0.51 25.11 9.62
CA ALA A 838 -0.18 24.25 10.76
C ALA A 838 -1.35 23.31 11.10
N VAL A 839 -1.01 22.16 11.66
CA VAL A 839 -1.95 21.19 12.21
C VAL A 839 -1.56 20.97 13.68
N VAL A 840 -2.50 21.19 14.62
CA VAL A 840 -2.28 21.12 16.07
C VAL A 840 -3.11 19.96 16.62
N VAL A 841 -2.45 18.95 17.17
CA VAL A 841 -3.10 17.69 17.61
C VAL A 841 -2.57 17.19 18.95
N GLU A 842 -3.20 16.17 19.51
CA GLU A 842 -2.67 15.46 20.68
C GLU A 842 -1.55 14.49 20.30
N SER A 843 -1.70 13.76 19.19
CA SER A 843 -0.64 12.93 18.61
C SER A 843 -0.82 12.69 17.11
N PHE A 844 0.29 12.52 16.40
CA PHE A 844 0.33 12.18 14.98
C PHE A 844 0.67 10.71 14.74
N GLU A 845 0.17 10.17 13.65
CA GLU A 845 0.76 9.01 13.00
C GLU A 845 2.05 9.45 12.27
N ARG A 846 3.08 8.59 12.32
CA ARG A 846 4.44 8.92 11.87
C ARG A 846 4.51 9.38 10.40
N ILE A 847 3.96 8.59 9.49
CA ILE A 847 4.06 8.85 8.03
C ILE A 847 3.35 10.16 7.67
N HIS A 848 2.16 10.40 8.25
CA HIS A 848 1.42 11.61 7.96
C HIS A 848 2.11 12.87 8.50
N ARG A 849 2.72 12.80 9.70
CA ARG A 849 3.55 13.86 10.25
C ARG A 849 4.71 14.23 9.29
N SER A 850 5.46 13.22 8.82
CA SER A 850 6.56 13.44 7.85
C SER A 850 6.06 14.06 6.55
N ASN A 851 4.92 13.59 6.03
CA ASN A 851 4.32 14.15 4.82
C ASN A 851 3.92 15.64 4.99
N LEU A 852 3.39 16.02 6.16
CA LEU A 852 3.08 17.44 6.45
C LEU A 852 4.34 18.30 6.37
N VAL A 853 5.43 17.89 7.03
CA VAL A 853 6.73 18.58 6.94
C VAL A 853 7.23 18.61 5.51
N GLY A 854 7.14 17.50 4.79
CA GLY A 854 7.52 17.38 3.39
C GLY A 854 6.79 18.34 2.45
N MET A 855 5.59 18.78 2.84
CA MET A 855 4.80 19.80 2.11
C MET A 855 4.86 21.20 2.73
N GLY A 856 5.71 21.43 3.73
CA GLY A 856 5.85 22.75 4.38
C GLY A 856 4.66 23.13 5.28
N VAL A 857 3.91 22.14 5.77
CA VAL A 857 2.87 22.31 6.80
C VAL A 857 3.46 21.96 8.15
N LEU A 858 3.29 22.84 9.15
CA LEU A 858 3.88 22.69 10.48
C LEU A 858 3.08 21.74 11.37
N PRO A 859 3.59 20.56 11.74
CA PRO A 859 2.93 19.68 12.68
C PRO A 859 3.25 20.07 14.12
N LEU A 860 2.23 20.24 14.96
CA LEU A 860 2.35 20.66 16.36
C LEU A 860 1.57 19.70 17.27
N THR A 861 2.13 19.36 18.43
CA THR A 861 1.40 18.63 19.46
C THR A 861 1.24 19.45 20.73
N PHE A 862 0.08 19.30 21.36
CA PHE A 862 -0.17 19.89 22.67
C PHE A 862 0.82 19.34 23.72
N LYS A 863 1.10 20.13 24.72
CA LYS A 863 1.95 19.79 25.87
C LYS A 863 1.17 19.79 27.17
N ASP A 864 1.77 19.23 28.21
CA ASP A 864 1.31 19.28 29.60
C ASP A 864 -0.15 18.86 29.81
N GLY A 865 -0.63 17.89 28.97
CA GLY A 865 -2.00 17.38 29.03
C GLY A 865 -3.07 18.31 28.47
N ALA A 866 -2.68 19.41 27.81
CA ALA A 866 -3.61 20.25 27.09
C ALA A 866 -4.24 19.49 25.90
N THR A 867 -5.49 19.76 25.63
CA THR A 867 -6.26 19.21 24.50
C THR A 867 -7.12 20.31 23.88
N ARG A 868 -7.63 20.12 22.68
CA ARG A 868 -8.57 21.04 22.06
C ARG A 868 -9.81 21.28 22.95
N GLN A 869 -10.29 20.24 23.68
CA GLN A 869 -11.42 20.35 24.61
C GLN A 869 -11.04 21.12 25.88
N SER A 870 -9.90 20.82 26.50
CA SER A 870 -9.47 21.53 27.72
C SER A 870 -9.20 23.02 27.46
N LEU A 871 -8.77 23.35 26.25
CA LEU A 871 -8.58 24.72 25.78
C LEU A 871 -9.88 25.37 25.27
N GLY A 872 -10.99 24.64 25.20
CA GLY A 872 -12.28 25.16 24.73
C GLY A 872 -12.22 25.69 23.30
N ILE A 873 -11.53 25.01 22.39
CA ILE A 873 -11.47 25.42 20.98
C ILE A 873 -12.83 25.15 20.31
N THR A 874 -13.43 26.18 19.75
CA THR A 874 -14.76 26.14 19.12
C THR A 874 -14.72 26.41 17.60
N GLY A 875 -13.60 27.01 17.11
CA GLY A 875 -13.45 27.43 15.73
C GLY A 875 -13.68 28.93 15.50
N ASP A 876 -14.06 29.68 16.56
CA ASP A 876 -14.25 31.15 16.48
C ASP A 876 -12.96 31.95 16.68
N GLU A 877 -11.95 31.31 17.21
CA GLU A 877 -10.69 31.89 17.62
C GLU A 877 -9.84 32.33 16.42
N VAL A 878 -8.98 33.32 16.66
CA VAL A 878 -7.86 33.67 15.80
C VAL A 878 -6.60 33.10 16.43
N ILE A 879 -5.73 32.51 15.63
CA ILE A 879 -4.56 31.75 16.09
C ILE A 879 -3.30 32.41 15.59
N ASP A 880 -2.34 32.63 16.52
CA ASP A 880 -0.95 32.93 16.16
C ASP A 880 -0.06 31.77 16.63
N ILE A 881 0.98 31.46 15.85
CA ILE A 881 2.03 30.51 16.21
C ILE A 881 3.35 31.24 16.09
N LEU A 882 4.00 31.45 17.23
CA LEU A 882 5.18 32.30 17.36
C LEU A 882 6.45 31.49 17.66
N GLY A 883 7.60 32.02 17.18
CA GLY A 883 8.93 31.44 17.38
C GLY A 883 9.42 30.61 16.19
N ILE A 884 8.74 30.68 15.05
CA ILE A 884 9.08 29.88 13.86
C ILE A 884 10.36 30.39 13.18
N ALA A 885 10.67 31.66 13.26
CA ALA A 885 11.86 32.26 12.62
C ALA A 885 13.17 31.54 13.04
N ASP A 886 13.25 31.08 14.29
CA ASP A 886 14.42 30.40 14.87
C ASP A 886 14.24 28.86 14.91
N LEU A 887 13.42 28.28 14.02
CA LEU A 887 13.05 26.87 14.02
C LEU A 887 14.25 25.93 14.13
N ARG A 888 14.18 25.04 15.14
CA ARG A 888 15.11 23.93 15.39
C ARG A 888 14.31 22.64 15.62
N ALA A 889 14.96 21.51 15.38
CA ALA A 889 14.34 20.20 15.57
C ALA A 889 13.76 20.07 17.00
N GLY A 890 12.50 19.66 17.05
CA GLY A 890 11.80 19.32 18.28
C GLY A 890 11.68 20.47 19.30
N MET A 891 11.77 21.74 18.90
CA MET A 891 11.62 22.88 19.84
C MET A 891 10.18 23.08 20.27
N ASP A 892 10.01 23.89 21.31
CA ASP A 892 8.71 24.37 21.73
C ASP A 892 8.39 25.72 21.06
N LEU A 893 7.13 25.88 20.63
CA LEU A 893 6.59 27.10 20.06
C LEU A 893 5.45 27.63 20.95
N SER A 894 5.08 28.88 20.76
CA SER A 894 3.97 29.49 21.48
C SER A 894 2.72 29.52 20.58
N LEU A 895 1.66 28.85 21.01
CA LEU A 895 0.33 28.92 20.42
C LEU A 895 -0.46 30.02 21.16
N VAL A 896 -0.80 31.09 20.48
CA VAL A 896 -1.59 32.19 21.01
C VAL A 896 -3.00 32.08 20.47
N ILE A 897 -3.99 32.04 21.38
CA ILE A 897 -5.39 31.83 21.08
C ILE A 897 -6.14 33.12 21.43
N HIS A 898 -6.55 33.87 20.43
CA HIS A 898 -7.37 35.07 20.59
C HIS A 898 -8.85 34.70 20.57
N ARG A 899 -9.51 34.88 21.70
CA ARG A 899 -10.91 34.53 21.90
C ARG A 899 -11.85 35.60 21.36
N ALA A 900 -13.08 35.21 21.01
CA ALA A 900 -14.12 36.15 20.55
C ALA A 900 -14.49 37.20 21.62
N ASP A 901 -14.31 36.91 22.92
CA ASP A 901 -14.56 37.82 24.04
C ASP A 901 -13.39 38.80 24.31
N GLY A 902 -12.34 38.76 23.46
CA GLY A 902 -11.15 39.61 23.56
C GLY A 902 -10.05 39.08 24.50
N LYS A 903 -10.27 37.93 25.16
CA LYS A 903 -9.22 37.27 25.93
C LYS A 903 -8.18 36.63 25.02
N THR A 904 -6.98 36.49 25.54
CA THR A 904 -5.87 35.84 24.86
C THR A 904 -5.25 34.81 25.79
N ASP A 905 -5.15 33.56 25.34
CA ASP A 905 -4.45 32.49 26.02
C ASP A 905 -3.15 32.18 25.25
N THR A 906 -2.07 31.93 25.95
CA THR A 906 -0.80 31.47 25.37
C THR A 906 -0.41 30.14 25.97
N VAL A 907 -0.27 29.13 25.14
CA VAL A 907 0.07 27.78 25.57
C VAL A 907 1.30 27.26 24.79
N PRO A 908 2.19 26.50 25.45
CA PRO A 908 3.30 25.88 24.76
C PRO A 908 2.81 24.70 23.90
N VAL A 909 3.35 24.56 22.72
CA VAL A 909 3.16 23.43 21.84
C VAL A 909 4.50 22.86 21.38
N LYS A 910 4.58 21.53 21.19
CA LYS A 910 5.76 20.87 20.68
C LYS A 910 5.77 20.91 19.16
N CYS A 911 6.79 21.47 18.57
CA CYS A 911 7.03 21.36 17.15
C CYS A 911 7.50 19.94 16.81
N ARG A 912 6.82 19.30 15.87
CA ARG A 912 7.09 17.93 15.43
C ARG A 912 7.81 17.91 14.07
N VAL A 913 8.67 18.90 13.87
CA VAL A 913 9.81 18.84 12.95
C VAL A 913 10.95 18.24 13.75
N ASP A 914 11.16 16.93 13.59
CA ASP A 914 11.89 16.14 14.59
C ASP A 914 13.39 16.06 14.28
N THR A 915 13.84 16.31 13.02
CA THR A 915 15.23 16.20 12.59
C THR A 915 15.78 17.50 12.01
N ALA A 916 17.12 17.61 11.92
CA ALA A 916 17.78 18.76 11.29
C ALA A 916 17.48 18.84 9.78
N ASP A 917 17.35 17.70 9.11
CA ASP A 917 16.99 17.64 7.70
C ASP A 917 15.55 18.11 7.47
N GLU A 918 14.62 17.71 8.32
CA GLU A 918 13.24 18.18 8.27
C GLU A 918 13.13 19.71 8.49
N VAL A 919 13.98 20.28 9.34
CA VAL A 919 14.09 21.76 9.48
C VAL A 919 14.51 22.40 8.15
N ASN A 920 15.47 21.79 7.44
CA ASN A 920 15.88 22.26 6.12
C ASN A 920 14.75 22.12 5.10
N TYR A 921 14.01 21.00 5.11
CA TYR A 921 12.87 20.81 4.22
C TYR A 921 11.80 21.89 4.45
N TYR A 922 11.43 22.12 5.71
CA TYR A 922 10.45 23.15 6.06
C TYR A 922 10.89 24.55 5.64
N LYS A 923 12.16 24.93 5.90
CA LYS A 923 12.76 26.21 5.49
C LYS A 923 12.73 26.44 3.97
N HIS A 924 12.77 25.37 3.19
CA HIS A 924 12.70 25.44 1.73
C HIS A 924 11.27 25.41 1.18
N GLY A 925 10.25 25.25 2.02
CA GLY A 925 8.85 25.13 1.64
C GLY A 925 8.44 23.70 1.25
N GLY A 926 9.25 22.70 1.61
CA GLY A 926 9.04 21.28 1.43
C GLY A 926 10.25 20.56 0.86
N ILE A 927 10.23 19.22 0.98
CA ILE A 927 11.36 18.36 0.62
C ILE A 927 11.67 18.43 -0.89
N LEU A 928 10.64 18.45 -1.76
CA LEU A 928 10.83 18.50 -3.21
C LEU A 928 11.45 19.83 -3.64
N HIS A 929 11.09 20.94 -3.01
CA HIS A 929 11.72 22.25 -3.24
C HIS A 929 13.19 22.26 -2.81
N TYR A 930 13.50 21.64 -1.67
CA TYR A 930 14.87 21.48 -1.18
C TYR A 930 15.72 20.68 -2.16
N VAL A 931 15.22 19.52 -2.59
CA VAL A 931 15.90 18.64 -3.56
C VAL A 931 16.11 19.36 -4.89
N LEU A 932 15.06 20.01 -5.42
CA LEU A 932 15.12 20.68 -6.72
C LEU A 932 16.16 21.82 -6.74
N ARG A 933 16.23 22.64 -5.66
CA ARG A 933 17.27 23.68 -5.52
C ARG A 933 18.66 23.07 -5.42
N GLY A 934 18.80 21.92 -4.72
CA GLY A 934 20.06 21.19 -4.66
C GLY A 934 20.54 20.72 -6.03
N MET A 935 19.64 20.17 -6.84
CA MET A 935 19.91 19.77 -8.22
C MET A 935 20.27 20.94 -9.12
N ALA A 936 19.62 22.09 -8.96
CA ALA A 936 19.93 23.29 -9.74
C ALA A 936 21.27 23.91 -9.35
N LYS A 937 21.70 23.86 -8.06
CA LYS A 937 23.00 24.34 -7.61
C LYS A 937 24.18 23.50 -8.10
N ALA A 938 23.98 22.19 -8.28
CA ALA A 938 25.02 21.28 -8.78
C ALA A 938 25.27 21.45 -10.31
N ALA A 939 24.65 22.42 -10.93
CA ALA A 939 24.87 22.89 -12.30
C ALA A 939 25.96 23.95 -12.33
#